data_d38ef892251459ffc50697973af99d8b
#
_entry.id   d38ef892251459ffc50697973af99d8b
#
_cell.length_a   1.000
_cell.length_b   1.000
_cell.length_c   1.000
_cell.angle_alpha   90.00
_cell.angle_beta   90.00
_cell.angle_gamma   90.00
#
_symmetry.space_group_name_H-M   'P 1'
#
loop_
_entity.id
_entity.type
_entity.pdbx_description
1 polymer ?
#
loop_
_entity_poly.entity_id
_entity_poly.type
_entity_poly.pdbx_seq_one_letter_code
_entity_poly.pdbx_strand_id
1 'polypeptide(L)'
;MNKLFLLDAFALIFRSYYALIRAPRINSKGLNTSAILGFVNTLHEIITKENPEYLGVAFDAGKTFRHEAFPPYKAQRQEPPEDIALSVPIIKEILHAFHIPILEVEGFEADDVIGTLATKAGDEGVETYMLTPDKDYGQLIRRNVFMYRPRHGGGYDIVGEQEIAEKYGINKPEQVIDLLALMGDSADNFPGCPGVGEKTAVKLINEFGSIDGLLEHTDQLKGKMREKVEGAVEDIKMSKFLATIRTDVPIELNLEALRLQQPDEQKLSEIFADLEFKTLANKILNKTEQKQKSVNVERDLFADIPSNSQVSSENASFESLKTIKHEYKLIDNQEEAQRICDFFKTKQFLNLDTETTSTDAIEAELVGLCFAVEEHKAFYVAIPNDREQALQYVNIFKSVYEDPSILKIGQNIKYDYEVLKNYGVTLQGKMFDTMLAHYVLQPELRHNMDYMAETLLNYKTIHIEELIGAPGKHQKSMRDIAPEDAYEYGAEDADITLQLRNVLEPKLKEVAMEALFWDIETPLIPVLADMELNGVRVDTATLHDTAEIFTERMNRLERHIYEEAGETFNIASPKQVGDILFGKLQIMEKPKKTKTGQYVTNEEVLQSLRAKNPIVEDILAHRGLKKLLGTYVEALPKLIHKRTQHIHTSFNQALTATGRLSSSDPNLQNIPVRSEDGKEIRKCFVPEPGCLFFSADYSQIELRIMAHLSGDENMIEAFREGFDIHAATAAKIWHKEIADVTPEERKKAKQANFGIIYGITTYGLAQRMGIDNKEARMLIEDYFTTFPKVKAYMEQAKEEARQKGYAETLFGRRRYLPDINSKNGTVRGFAERNAINAPIQGSEADIIKIAMIRIWQRFKAENIRSKMILQVHDELNFSVYPEEKERVEKIVLEEMQGACQLKVPLTADAGWGNNWLEAH
;
A
#
# COMPACT_ATOMS: atom_id res chain seq x y z
N MET A 1 -33.22 -14.67 -23.83
CA MET A 1 -33.01 -13.48 -24.68
C MET A 1 -31.58 -13.49 -25.14
N ASN A 2 -31.30 -13.23 -26.39
CA ASN A 2 -29.93 -13.27 -26.95
C ASN A 2 -29.18 -12.05 -26.43
N LYS A 3 -28.11 -12.27 -25.64
CA LYS A 3 -27.28 -11.20 -25.11
C LYS A 3 -26.01 -11.03 -25.94
N LEU A 4 -25.70 -9.79 -26.34
CA LEU A 4 -24.42 -9.41 -26.94
C LEU A 4 -23.61 -8.55 -25.93
N PHE A 5 -22.37 -8.92 -25.70
CA PHE A 5 -21.39 -8.09 -24.95
C PHE A 5 -20.33 -7.55 -25.90
N LEU A 6 -20.15 -6.24 -25.87
CA LEU A 6 -19.09 -5.52 -26.60
C LEU A 6 -18.14 -4.87 -25.59
N LEU A 7 -16.87 -5.26 -25.60
CA LEU A 7 -15.87 -4.85 -24.64
C LEU A 7 -14.93 -3.81 -25.23
N ASP A 8 -14.72 -2.72 -24.52
CA ASP A 8 -13.67 -1.74 -24.79
C ASP A 8 -12.34 -2.24 -24.22
N ALA A 9 -11.44 -2.68 -25.11
CA ALA A 9 -10.20 -3.33 -24.73
C ALA A 9 -9.27 -2.41 -23.93
N PHE A 10 -8.98 -1.21 -24.45
CA PHE A 10 -8.03 -0.32 -23.80
C PHE A 10 -8.54 0.21 -22.48
N ALA A 11 -9.83 0.53 -22.37
CA ALA A 11 -10.42 0.95 -21.11
C ALA A 11 -10.28 -0.12 -20.01
N LEU A 12 -10.43 -1.40 -20.36
CA LEU A 12 -10.25 -2.52 -19.43
C LEU A 12 -8.78 -2.83 -19.13
N ILE A 13 -7.89 -2.77 -20.13
CA ILE A 13 -6.45 -2.98 -20.00
C ILE A 13 -5.85 -1.93 -19.06
N PHE A 14 -6.12 -0.64 -19.30
CA PHE A 14 -5.67 0.45 -18.46
C PHE A 14 -6.20 0.32 -17.03
N ARG A 15 -7.49 0.02 -16.88
CA ARG A 15 -8.09 -0.20 -15.55
C ARG A 15 -7.37 -1.31 -14.80
N SER A 16 -7.11 -2.43 -15.44
CA SER A 16 -6.43 -3.60 -14.86
C SER A 16 -4.99 -3.28 -14.46
N TYR A 17 -4.26 -2.59 -15.32
CA TYR A 17 -2.89 -2.16 -15.07
C TYR A 17 -2.80 -1.24 -13.85
N TYR A 18 -3.64 -0.19 -13.81
CA TYR A 18 -3.60 0.78 -12.71
C TYR A 18 -4.17 0.24 -11.39
N ALA A 19 -5.05 -0.76 -11.43
CA ALA A 19 -5.52 -1.43 -10.22
C ALA A 19 -4.39 -2.18 -9.49
N LEU A 20 -3.41 -2.69 -10.22
CA LEU A 20 -2.28 -3.44 -9.69
C LEU A 20 -0.95 -2.65 -9.72
N ILE A 21 -0.97 -1.36 -10.01
CA ILE A 21 0.25 -0.53 -10.16
C ILE A 21 1.12 -0.48 -8.90
N ARG A 22 0.51 -0.64 -7.71
CA ARG A 22 1.23 -0.67 -6.43
C ARG A 22 1.77 -2.05 -6.04
N ALA A 23 1.27 -3.10 -6.68
CA ALA A 23 1.69 -4.48 -6.48
C ALA A 23 1.61 -5.22 -7.83
N PRO A 24 2.49 -4.89 -8.78
CA PRO A 24 2.46 -5.45 -10.13
C PRO A 24 2.74 -6.95 -10.11
N ARG A 25 2.09 -7.69 -11.01
CA ARG A 25 2.31 -9.11 -11.22
C ARG A 25 3.37 -9.26 -12.29
N ILE A 26 4.59 -9.61 -11.88
CA ILE A 26 5.71 -9.81 -12.80
C ILE A 26 6.02 -11.30 -12.82
N ASN A 27 6.08 -11.90 -14.02
CA ASN A 27 6.47 -13.32 -14.17
C ASN A 27 8.00 -13.49 -14.11
N SER A 28 8.49 -14.71 -14.07
CA SER A 28 9.93 -15.03 -13.99
C SER A 28 10.75 -14.47 -15.16
N LYS A 29 10.10 -14.16 -16.30
CA LYS A 29 10.72 -13.52 -17.48
C LYS A 29 10.81 -12.01 -17.39
N GLY A 30 10.37 -11.40 -16.30
CA GLY A 30 10.36 -9.95 -16.08
C GLY A 30 9.20 -9.20 -16.78
N LEU A 31 8.23 -9.91 -17.35
CA LEU A 31 7.04 -9.31 -17.95
C LEU A 31 6.02 -8.94 -16.88
N ASN A 32 5.60 -7.68 -16.85
CA ASN A 32 4.47 -7.26 -16.01
C ASN A 32 3.14 -7.76 -16.60
N THR A 33 2.60 -8.80 -16.00
CA THR A 33 1.37 -9.47 -16.46
C THR A 33 0.10 -8.90 -15.84
N SER A 34 0.17 -7.82 -15.06
CA SER A 34 -0.98 -7.24 -14.33
C SER A 34 -2.15 -6.86 -15.22
N ALA A 35 -1.87 -6.21 -16.35
CA ALA A 35 -2.88 -5.81 -17.32
C ALA A 35 -3.57 -7.02 -17.95
N ILE A 36 -2.78 -8.05 -18.32
CA ILE A 36 -3.27 -9.29 -18.94
C ILE A 36 -4.14 -10.05 -17.94
N LEU A 37 -3.64 -10.24 -16.71
CA LEU A 37 -4.35 -10.94 -15.65
C LEU A 37 -5.71 -10.32 -15.34
N GLY A 38 -5.77 -8.99 -15.18
CA GLY A 38 -7.00 -8.28 -14.88
C GLY A 38 -7.99 -8.29 -16.06
N PHE A 39 -7.49 -8.16 -17.28
CA PHE A 39 -8.31 -8.25 -18.49
C PHE A 39 -8.94 -9.65 -18.63
N VAL A 40 -8.13 -10.72 -18.51
CA VAL A 40 -8.62 -12.09 -18.68
C VAL A 40 -9.56 -12.49 -17.54
N ASN A 41 -9.33 -12.04 -16.31
CA ASN A 41 -10.29 -12.25 -15.22
C ASN A 41 -11.63 -11.58 -15.51
N THR A 42 -11.64 -10.34 -16.01
CA THR A 42 -12.87 -9.63 -16.40
C THR A 42 -13.60 -10.38 -17.53
N LEU A 43 -12.85 -10.81 -18.55
CA LEU A 43 -13.39 -11.59 -19.66
C LEU A 43 -14.05 -12.90 -19.17
N HIS A 44 -13.34 -13.65 -18.34
CA HIS A 44 -13.85 -14.89 -17.76
C HIS A 44 -15.08 -14.65 -16.88
N GLU A 45 -15.10 -13.58 -16.09
CA GLU A 45 -16.27 -13.22 -15.28
C GLU A 45 -17.50 -12.95 -16.13
N ILE A 46 -17.36 -12.21 -17.24
CA ILE A 46 -18.46 -11.96 -18.18
C ILE A 46 -18.96 -13.27 -18.81
N ILE A 47 -18.05 -14.10 -19.28
CA ILE A 47 -18.41 -15.39 -19.89
C ILE A 47 -19.16 -16.31 -18.91
N THR A 48 -18.72 -16.37 -17.65
CA THR A 48 -19.28 -17.30 -16.67
C THR A 48 -20.52 -16.79 -15.93
N LYS A 49 -20.58 -15.50 -15.58
CA LYS A 49 -21.69 -14.94 -14.81
C LYS A 49 -22.84 -14.46 -15.71
N GLU A 50 -22.52 -13.77 -16.82
CA GLU A 50 -23.55 -13.23 -17.70
C GLU A 50 -23.98 -14.20 -18.79
N ASN A 51 -23.14 -15.20 -19.09
CA ASN A 51 -23.37 -16.25 -20.06
C ASN A 51 -23.89 -15.69 -21.41
N PRO A 52 -23.14 -14.76 -22.04
CA PRO A 52 -23.57 -14.12 -23.28
C PRO A 52 -23.61 -15.11 -24.44
N GLU A 53 -24.57 -14.92 -25.36
CA GLU A 53 -24.61 -15.69 -26.60
C GLU A 53 -23.58 -15.15 -27.61
N TYR A 54 -23.37 -13.84 -27.61
CA TYR A 54 -22.47 -13.14 -28.52
C TYR A 54 -21.49 -12.26 -27.75
N LEU A 55 -20.23 -12.22 -28.19
CA LEU A 55 -19.18 -11.43 -27.54
C LEU A 55 -18.16 -10.94 -28.54
N GLY A 56 -17.78 -9.66 -28.47
CA GLY A 56 -16.72 -9.05 -29.27
C GLY A 56 -15.89 -8.06 -28.45
N VAL A 57 -14.62 -7.89 -28.81
CA VAL A 57 -13.69 -6.98 -28.12
C VAL A 57 -13.12 -5.98 -29.12
N ALA A 58 -13.38 -4.70 -28.90
CA ALA A 58 -12.91 -3.62 -29.77
C ALA A 58 -11.60 -3.00 -29.30
N PHE A 59 -10.71 -2.74 -30.26
CA PHE A 59 -9.45 -2.06 -30.06
C PHE A 59 -9.36 -0.82 -30.96
N ASP A 60 -8.62 0.21 -30.51
CA ASP A 60 -8.29 1.36 -31.33
C ASP A 60 -7.27 0.97 -32.41
N ALA A 61 -7.50 1.41 -33.64
CA ALA A 61 -6.67 1.09 -34.80
C ALA A 61 -5.71 2.24 -35.19
N GLY A 62 -5.20 3.00 -34.23
CA GLY A 62 -4.22 4.06 -34.47
C GLY A 62 -4.82 5.46 -34.63
N LYS A 63 -4.33 6.26 -35.63
CA LYS A 63 -4.84 7.62 -35.82
C LYS A 63 -6.23 7.59 -36.45
N THR A 64 -7.12 8.47 -36.03
CA THR A 64 -8.53 8.49 -36.38
C THR A 64 -8.92 9.80 -37.06
N PHE A 65 -10.09 9.86 -37.65
CA PHE A 65 -10.65 11.05 -38.31
C PHE A 65 -10.69 12.27 -37.35
N ARG A 66 -10.79 12.04 -36.01
CA ARG A 66 -10.75 13.12 -34.99
C ARG A 66 -9.38 13.78 -34.93
N HIS A 67 -8.30 13.01 -35.06
CA HIS A 67 -6.93 13.55 -35.09
C HIS A 67 -6.68 14.36 -36.39
N GLU A 68 -7.30 13.98 -37.49
CA GLU A 68 -7.19 14.73 -38.74
C GLU A 68 -7.96 16.04 -38.69
N ALA A 69 -9.19 16.01 -38.12
CA ALA A 69 -10.04 17.19 -38.01
C ALA A 69 -9.53 18.19 -36.95
N PHE A 70 -8.96 17.70 -35.88
CA PHE A 70 -8.45 18.53 -34.78
C PHE A 70 -7.13 17.96 -34.24
N PRO A 71 -5.97 18.37 -34.76
CA PRO A 71 -4.66 17.85 -34.37
C PRO A 71 -4.35 17.92 -32.87
N PRO A 72 -4.91 18.87 -32.08
CA PRO A 72 -4.74 18.85 -30.60
C PRO A 72 -5.52 17.75 -29.88
N TYR A 73 -6.43 17.02 -30.53
CA TYR A 73 -7.20 15.94 -29.95
C TYR A 73 -6.28 14.87 -29.34
N LYS A 74 -6.49 14.55 -28.09
CA LYS A 74 -5.67 13.60 -27.30
C LYS A 74 -4.15 13.86 -27.29
N ALA A 75 -3.67 15.01 -27.83
CA ALA A 75 -2.24 15.34 -27.92
C ALA A 75 -1.54 15.45 -26.53
N GLN A 76 -2.31 15.61 -25.47
CA GLN A 76 -1.79 15.66 -24.09
C GLN A 76 -1.69 14.27 -23.44
N ARG A 77 -2.24 13.22 -24.06
CA ARG A 77 -2.11 11.87 -23.56
C ARG A 77 -0.66 11.42 -23.69
N GLN A 78 -0.08 10.96 -22.58
CA GLN A 78 1.23 10.30 -22.60
C GLN A 78 1.10 8.99 -23.37
N GLU A 79 2.20 8.58 -24.01
CA GLU A 79 2.27 7.24 -24.58
C GLU A 79 1.94 6.20 -23.50
N PRO A 80 1.22 5.12 -23.85
CA PRO A 80 0.94 4.05 -22.92
C PRO A 80 2.23 3.54 -22.27
N PRO A 81 2.22 3.17 -20.98
CA PRO A 81 3.34 2.47 -20.38
C PRO A 81 3.79 1.30 -21.25
N GLU A 82 5.11 1.06 -21.32
CA GLU A 82 5.70 -0.03 -22.13
C GLU A 82 5.04 -1.39 -21.80
N ASP A 83 4.72 -1.62 -20.54
CA ASP A 83 4.03 -2.83 -20.06
C ASP A 83 2.65 -3.02 -20.72
N ILE A 84 1.91 -1.95 -20.95
CA ILE A 84 0.63 -2.01 -21.66
C ILE A 84 0.84 -2.33 -23.15
N ALA A 85 1.84 -1.70 -23.77
CA ALA A 85 2.17 -1.97 -25.17
C ALA A 85 2.60 -3.44 -25.38
N LEU A 86 3.35 -4.01 -24.43
CA LEU A 86 3.73 -5.43 -24.43
C LEU A 86 2.55 -6.36 -24.15
N SER A 87 1.57 -5.93 -23.36
CA SER A 87 0.41 -6.73 -23.00
C SER A 87 -0.61 -6.88 -24.13
N VAL A 88 -0.76 -5.87 -25.00
CA VAL A 88 -1.79 -5.86 -26.07
C VAL A 88 -1.65 -7.04 -27.03
N PRO A 89 -0.47 -7.36 -27.60
CA PRO A 89 -0.32 -8.52 -28.49
C PRO A 89 -0.71 -9.84 -27.82
N ILE A 90 -0.34 -9.99 -26.55
CA ILE A 90 -0.62 -11.21 -25.75
C ILE A 90 -2.13 -11.33 -25.49
N ILE A 91 -2.79 -10.22 -25.14
CA ILE A 91 -4.25 -10.19 -24.96
C ILE A 91 -4.96 -10.57 -26.26
N LYS A 92 -4.49 -10.06 -27.40
CA LYS A 92 -5.04 -10.44 -28.71
C LYS A 92 -4.85 -11.93 -29.01
N GLU A 93 -3.70 -12.51 -28.67
CA GLU A 93 -3.44 -13.94 -28.79
C GLU A 93 -4.37 -14.78 -27.92
N ILE A 94 -4.62 -14.33 -26.68
CA ILE A 94 -5.60 -14.95 -25.76
C ILE A 94 -7.02 -14.87 -26.35
N LEU A 95 -7.44 -13.72 -26.88
CA LEU A 95 -8.75 -13.56 -27.53
C LEU A 95 -8.91 -14.52 -28.73
N HIS A 96 -7.88 -14.66 -29.55
CA HIS A 96 -7.87 -15.65 -30.64
C HIS A 96 -8.04 -17.08 -30.13
N ALA A 97 -7.36 -17.43 -29.04
CA ALA A 97 -7.50 -18.74 -28.42
C ALA A 97 -8.89 -18.97 -27.79
N PHE A 98 -9.56 -17.90 -27.35
CA PHE A 98 -10.98 -17.94 -26.93
C PHE A 98 -11.97 -17.95 -28.11
N HIS A 99 -11.52 -17.84 -29.35
CA HIS A 99 -12.33 -17.64 -30.54
C HIS A 99 -13.22 -16.40 -30.46
N ILE A 100 -12.74 -15.36 -29.75
CA ILE A 100 -13.47 -14.09 -29.60
C ILE A 100 -12.99 -13.09 -30.65
N PRO A 101 -13.90 -12.55 -31.49
CA PRO A 101 -13.54 -11.60 -32.53
C PRO A 101 -12.94 -10.31 -31.98
N ILE A 102 -11.83 -9.90 -32.59
CA ILE A 102 -11.19 -8.61 -32.38
C ILE A 102 -11.77 -7.66 -33.42
N LEU A 103 -12.33 -6.55 -32.93
CA LEU A 103 -13.04 -5.57 -33.72
C LEU A 103 -12.17 -4.32 -33.85
N GLU A 104 -11.57 -4.14 -35.04
CA GLU A 104 -10.72 -2.98 -35.37
C GLU A 104 -11.07 -2.44 -36.73
N VAL A 105 -11.24 -1.13 -36.86
CA VAL A 105 -11.49 -0.46 -38.15
C VAL A 105 -10.55 0.74 -38.28
N GLU A 106 -9.69 0.75 -39.28
CA GLU A 106 -8.72 1.82 -39.50
C GLU A 106 -9.42 3.19 -39.64
N GLY A 107 -8.91 4.20 -38.97
CA GLY A 107 -9.48 5.54 -38.95
C GLY A 107 -10.59 5.78 -37.94
N PHE A 108 -11.00 4.77 -37.15
CA PHE A 108 -12.03 4.87 -36.12
C PHE A 108 -11.50 4.39 -34.75
N GLU A 109 -12.12 4.90 -33.70
CA GLU A 109 -11.84 4.47 -32.34
C GLU A 109 -12.70 3.26 -31.96
N ALA A 110 -12.30 2.56 -30.90
CA ALA A 110 -13.05 1.41 -30.36
C ALA A 110 -14.50 1.78 -29.97
N ASP A 111 -14.70 3.00 -29.46
CA ASP A 111 -16.02 3.52 -29.10
C ASP A 111 -16.94 3.69 -30.31
N ASP A 112 -16.41 4.14 -31.47
CA ASP A 112 -17.16 4.24 -32.73
C ASP A 112 -17.58 2.85 -33.26
N VAL A 113 -16.67 1.88 -33.19
CA VAL A 113 -16.92 0.50 -33.60
C VAL A 113 -18.01 -0.12 -32.71
N ILE A 114 -17.85 0.00 -31.35
CA ILE A 114 -18.85 -0.48 -30.40
C ILE A 114 -20.19 0.24 -30.58
N GLY A 115 -20.18 1.56 -30.73
CA GLY A 115 -21.38 2.36 -30.93
C GLY A 115 -22.16 1.95 -32.19
N THR A 116 -21.45 1.65 -33.27
CA THR A 116 -22.08 1.18 -34.51
C THR A 116 -22.70 -0.20 -34.36
N LEU A 117 -21.97 -1.16 -33.79
CA LEU A 117 -22.46 -2.51 -33.62
C LEU A 117 -23.59 -2.60 -32.57
N ALA A 118 -23.47 -1.87 -31.47
CA ALA A 118 -24.49 -1.82 -30.42
C ALA A 118 -25.80 -1.23 -30.95
N THR A 119 -25.71 -0.17 -31.80
CA THR A 119 -26.87 0.43 -32.44
C THR A 119 -27.56 -0.56 -33.36
N LYS A 120 -26.82 -1.20 -34.27
CA LYS A 120 -27.35 -2.18 -35.22
C LYS A 120 -28.00 -3.38 -34.49
N ALA A 121 -27.31 -3.93 -33.46
CA ALA A 121 -27.82 -5.05 -32.70
C ALA A 121 -29.09 -4.70 -31.90
N GLY A 122 -29.12 -3.51 -31.28
CA GLY A 122 -30.29 -3.02 -30.57
C GLY A 122 -31.52 -2.83 -31.49
N ASP A 123 -31.30 -2.35 -32.72
CA ASP A 123 -32.34 -2.20 -33.74
C ASP A 123 -32.87 -3.56 -34.24
N GLU A 124 -32.03 -4.61 -34.24
CA GLU A 124 -32.44 -6.00 -34.51
C GLU A 124 -33.09 -6.70 -33.31
N GLY A 125 -33.20 -6.00 -32.17
CA GLY A 125 -33.84 -6.51 -30.92
C GLY A 125 -32.92 -7.38 -30.06
N VAL A 126 -31.60 -7.35 -30.29
CA VAL A 126 -30.61 -8.03 -29.47
C VAL A 126 -30.30 -7.17 -28.27
N GLU A 127 -30.37 -7.79 -27.05
CA GLU A 127 -30.03 -7.12 -25.79
C GLU A 127 -28.50 -6.94 -25.70
N THR A 128 -28.01 -5.71 -25.85
CA THR A 128 -26.61 -5.39 -26.05
C THR A 128 -26.04 -4.62 -24.87
N TYR A 129 -24.91 -5.10 -24.36
CA TYR A 129 -24.19 -4.55 -23.19
C TYR A 129 -22.82 -4.06 -23.62
N MET A 130 -22.55 -2.77 -23.42
CA MET A 130 -21.26 -2.14 -23.69
C MET A 130 -20.44 -2.12 -22.40
N LEU A 131 -19.42 -2.95 -22.30
CA LEU A 131 -18.56 -3.04 -21.11
C LEU A 131 -17.43 -2.02 -21.20
N THR A 132 -17.61 -0.90 -20.51
CA THR A 132 -16.63 0.18 -20.42
C THR A 132 -16.85 1.02 -19.15
N PRO A 133 -15.80 1.57 -18.51
CA PRO A 133 -15.92 2.60 -17.47
C PRO A 133 -16.16 4.00 -18.06
N ASP A 134 -16.04 4.19 -19.38
CA ASP A 134 -16.10 5.51 -20.02
C ASP A 134 -17.54 6.05 -20.04
N LYS A 135 -17.68 7.27 -19.48
CA LYS A 135 -18.96 7.98 -19.38
C LYS A 135 -19.57 8.37 -20.73
N ASP A 136 -18.74 8.49 -21.78
CA ASP A 136 -19.13 9.02 -23.08
C ASP A 136 -20.05 8.04 -23.84
N TYR A 137 -19.95 6.75 -23.53
CA TYR A 137 -20.88 5.73 -24.00
C TYR A 137 -22.33 5.94 -23.53
N GLY A 138 -22.57 6.80 -22.54
CA GLY A 138 -23.92 7.17 -22.11
C GLY A 138 -24.80 7.73 -23.25
N GLN A 139 -24.19 8.33 -24.27
CA GLN A 139 -24.92 8.84 -25.48
C GLN A 139 -25.53 7.74 -26.35
N LEU A 140 -25.03 6.51 -26.23
CA LEU A 140 -25.46 5.36 -27.05
C LEU A 140 -26.60 4.56 -26.43
N ILE A 141 -26.91 4.83 -25.14
CA ILE A 141 -27.96 4.10 -24.42
C ILE A 141 -29.32 4.36 -25.05
N ARG A 142 -30.03 3.27 -25.34
CA ARG A 142 -31.36 3.25 -25.95
C ARG A 142 -32.03 1.92 -25.71
N ARG A 143 -33.24 1.73 -26.21
CA ARG A 143 -33.93 0.44 -26.12
C ARG A 143 -33.02 -0.70 -26.56
N ASN A 144 -32.90 -1.73 -25.75
CA ASN A 144 -32.01 -2.90 -25.90
C ASN A 144 -30.49 -2.61 -25.89
N VAL A 145 -30.03 -1.38 -25.60
CA VAL A 145 -28.60 -1.03 -25.53
C VAL A 145 -28.31 -0.43 -24.16
N PHE A 146 -27.41 -1.07 -23.39
CA PHE A 146 -27.08 -0.73 -22.02
C PHE A 146 -25.59 -0.55 -21.84
N MET A 147 -25.17 0.33 -20.92
CA MET A 147 -23.81 0.30 -20.39
C MET A 147 -23.69 -0.74 -19.28
N TYR A 148 -22.64 -1.54 -19.34
CA TYR A 148 -22.23 -2.45 -18.27
C TYR A 148 -20.98 -1.89 -17.62
N ARG A 149 -21.16 -1.10 -16.53
CA ARG A 149 -20.12 -0.27 -15.94
C ARG A 149 -19.49 -0.90 -14.71
N PRO A 150 -18.14 -1.11 -14.68
CA PRO A 150 -17.46 -1.64 -13.52
C PRO A 150 -17.54 -0.68 -12.31
N ARG A 151 -17.83 -1.21 -11.11
CA ARG A 151 -17.85 -0.46 -9.85
C ARG A 151 -16.44 -0.34 -9.22
N HIS A 152 -16.25 0.71 -8.41
CA HIS A 152 -15.17 0.75 -7.43
C HIS A 152 -15.49 -0.23 -6.28
N GLY A 153 -14.59 -1.21 -6.03
CA GLY A 153 -14.82 -2.24 -5.00
C GLY A 153 -15.42 -3.55 -5.51
N GLY A 154 -15.61 -3.69 -6.83
CA GLY A 154 -16.07 -4.93 -7.48
C GLY A 154 -17.54 -4.91 -7.91
N GLY A 155 -17.88 -5.80 -8.86
CA GLY A 155 -19.21 -5.87 -9.48
C GLY A 155 -19.45 -4.81 -10.57
N TYR A 156 -20.67 -4.78 -11.09
CA TYR A 156 -21.05 -3.93 -12.23
C TYR A 156 -22.41 -3.28 -12.00
N ASP A 157 -22.60 -2.09 -12.62
CA ASP A 157 -23.89 -1.41 -12.76
C ASP A 157 -24.40 -1.60 -14.20
N ILE A 158 -25.62 -2.00 -14.35
CA ILE A 158 -26.33 -1.92 -15.63
C ILE A 158 -26.98 -0.53 -15.67
N VAL A 159 -26.62 0.26 -16.69
CA VAL A 159 -27.08 1.64 -16.84
C VAL A 159 -27.91 1.73 -18.11
N GLY A 160 -29.19 2.01 -17.95
CA GLY A 160 -30.14 2.22 -19.03
C GLY A 160 -30.56 3.67 -19.17
N GLU A 161 -31.63 3.92 -19.95
CA GLU A 161 -32.10 5.29 -20.27
C GLU A 161 -32.50 6.07 -19.03
N GLN A 162 -33.17 5.40 -18.06
CA GLN A 162 -33.61 6.06 -16.84
C GLN A 162 -32.44 6.47 -15.96
N GLU A 163 -31.47 5.58 -15.74
CA GLU A 163 -30.29 5.83 -14.91
C GLU A 163 -29.42 6.96 -15.46
N ILE A 164 -29.27 7.07 -16.80
CA ILE A 164 -28.55 8.17 -17.44
C ILE A 164 -29.31 9.48 -17.29
N ALA A 165 -30.61 9.46 -17.53
CA ALA A 165 -31.46 10.64 -17.39
C ALA A 165 -31.41 11.20 -15.96
N GLU A 166 -31.56 10.33 -14.96
CA GLU A 166 -31.47 10.73 -13.55
C GLU A 166 -30.07 11.22 -13.16
N LYS A 167 -29.02 10.51 -13.59
CA LYS A 167 -27.63 10.85 -13.27
C LYS A 167 -27.22 12.22 -13.75
N TYR A 168 -27.56 12.56 -14.98
CA TYR A 168 -27.14 13.82 -15.60
C TYR A 168 -28.22 14.90 -15.53
N GLY A 169 -29.43 14.59 -15.08
CA GLY A 169 -30.55 15.53 -15.07
C GLY A 169 -30.99 15.97 -16.48
N ILE A 170 -30.97 15.07 -17.44
CA ILE A 170 -31.33 15.26 -18.85
C ILE A 170 -32.57 14.45 -19.22
N ASN A 171 -33.17 14.77 -20.37
CA ASN A 171 -34.43 14.14 -20.80
C ASN A 171 -34.21 12.91 -21.71
N LYS A 172 -33.06 12.84 -22.39
CA LYS A 172 -32.71 11.78 -23.35
C LYS A 172 -31.21 11.47 -23.30
N PRO A 173 -30.80 10.20 -23.46
CA PRO A 173 -29.39 9.82 -23.46
C PRO A 173 -28.52 10.55 -24.49
N GLU A 174 -29.06 10.85 -25.69
CA GLU A 174 -28.32 11.55 -26.72
C GLU A 174 -27.85 12.94 -26.30
N GLN A 175 -28.52 13.58 -25.31
CA GLN A 175 -28.13 14.87 -24.75
C GLN A 175 -26.79 14.82 -23.99
N VAL A 176 -26.25 13.64 -23.74
CA VAL A 176 -24.88 13.49 -23.21
C VAL A 176 -23.86 14.11 -24.16
N ILE A 177 -24.06 14.00 -25.50
CA ILE A 177 -23.21 14.65 -26.50
C ILE A 177 -23.20 16.17 -26.32
N ASP A 178 -24.37 16.75 -26.11
CA ASP A 178 -24.53 18.20 -26.00
C ASP A 178 -23.94 18.69 -24.64
N LEU A 179 -24.05 17.90 -23.57
CA LEU A 179 -23.40 18.20 -22.30
C LEU A 179 -21.87 18.19 -22.43
N LEU A 180 -21.30 17.15 -23.04
CA LEU A 180 -19.85 17.03 -23.24
C LEU A 180 -19.34 18.15 -24.14
N ALA A 181 -20.06 18.48 -25.20
CA ALA A 181 -19.69 19.54 -26.10
C ALA A 181 -19.70 20.94 -25.48
N LEU A 182 -20.63 21.21 -24.54
CA LEU A 182 -20.64 22.46 -23.78
C LEU A 182 -19.56 22.50 -22.69
N MET A 183 -19.34 21.39 -22.00
CA MET A 183 -18.35 21.33 -20.90
C MET A 183 -16.91 21.28 -21.43
N GLY A 184 -16.68 20.71 -22.61
CA GLY A 184 -15.38 20.27 -23.09
C GLY A 184 -14.86 19.07 -22.33
N ASP A 185 -13.79 18.46 -22.81
CA ASP A 185 -13.08 17.41 -22.10
C ASP A 185 -11.57 17.65 -22.11
N SER A 186 -11.00 17.79 -20.91
CA SER A 186 -9.56 18.01 -20.72
C SER A 186 -8.73 16.73 -20.94
N ALA A 187 -9.34 15.55 -20.82
CA ALA A 187 -8.66 14.28 -21.06
C ALA A 187 -8.47 14.03 -22.56
N ASP A 188 -9.45 14.44 -23.36
CA ASP A 188 -9.43 14.33 -24.82
C ASP A 188 -9.04 15.64 -25.50
N ASN A 189 -8.80 16.68 -24.68
CA ASN A 189 -8.29 17.97 -25.12
C ASN A 189 -9.17 18.70 -26.15
N PHE A 190 -10.50 18.73 -25.94
CA PHE A 190 -11.39 19.57 -26.71
C PHE A 190 -12.03 20.69 -25.85
N PRO A 191 -12.24 21.89 -26.41
CA PRO A 191 -12.34 23.13 -25.63
C PRO A 191 -13.65 23.34 -24.90
N GLY A 192 -14.80 22.94 -25.46
CA GLY A 192 -16.11 23.27 -24.91
C GLY A 192 -16.41 24.78 -24.92
N CYS A 193 -17.41 25.20 -24.13
CA CYS A 193 -17.73 26.60 -23.93
C CYS A 193 -17.01 27.11 -22.67
N PRO A 194 -16.09 28.08 -22.75
CA PRO A 194 -15.31 28.60 -21.63
C PRO A 194 -16.15 29.03 -20.43
N GLY A 195 -15.95 28.36 -19.26
CA GLY A 195 -16.64 28.64 -18.02
C GLY A 195 -18.09 28.15 -17.97
N VAL A 196 -18.46 27.18 -18.81
CA VAL A 196 -19.67 26.37 -18.68
C VAL A 196 -19.27 25.04 -18.06
N GLY A 197 -19.72 24.77 -16.83
CA GLY A 197 -19.57 23.49 -16.15
C GLY A 197 -20.88 22.69 -16.19
N GLU A 198 -20.85 21.46 -15.67
CA GLU A 198 -21.94 20.49 -15.72
C GLU A 198 -23.32 21.07 -15.37
N LYS A 199 -23.44 21.73 -14.21
CA LYS A 199 -24.73 22.33 -13.78
C LYS A 199 -25.29 23.37 -14.76
N THR A 200 -24.39 24.12 -15.39
CA THR A 200 -24.77 25.15 -16.37
C THR A 200 -25.13 24.50 -17.71
N ALA A 201 -24.37 23.52 -18.14
CA ALA A 201 -24.63 22.76 -19.34
C ALA A 201 -25.99 22.06 -19.25
N VAL A 202 -26.26 21.34 -18.15
CA VAL A 202 -27.57 20.69 -17.88
C VAL A 202 -28.72 21.68 -17.97
N LYS A 203 -28.55 22.87 -17.34
CA LYS A 203 -29.60 23.92 -17.38
C LYS A 203 -29.85 24.38 -18.81
N LEU A 204 -28.80 24.67 -19.57
CA LEU A 204 -28.90 25.14 -20.97
C LEU A 204 -29.54 24.07 -21.86
N ILE A 205 -29.13 22.82 -21.74
CA ILE A 205 -29.67 21.73 -22.55
C ILE A 205 -31.15 21.45 -22.20
N ASN A 206 -31.54 21.53 -20.95
CA ASN A 206 -32.94 21.37 -20.56
C ASN A 206 -33.81 22.57 -21.01
N GLU A 207 -33.26 23.78 -21.09
CA GLU A 207 -33.98 25.00 -21.55
C GLU A 207 -34.10 25.03 -23.07
N PHE A 208 -33.04 24.67 -23.83
CA PHE A 208 -33.00 24.81 -25.30
C PHE A 208 -33.12 23.44 -26.03
N GLY A 209 -33.16 22.33 -25.29
CA GLY A 209 -33.34 20.99 -25.87
C GLY A 209 -32.05 20.37 -26.43
N SER A 210 -31.19 21.15 -27.09
CA SER A 210 -29.91 20.72 -27.65
C SER A 210 -28.96 21.91 -27.84
N ILE A 211 -27.71 21.65 -28.23
CA ILE A 211 -26.74 22.69 -28.64
C ILE A 211 -27.26 23.44 -29.86
N ASP A 212 -27.84 22.76 -30.83
CA ASP A 212 -28.34 23.41 -32.03
C ASP A 212 -29.47 24.38 -31.67
N GLY A 213 -30.42 23.98 -30.81
CA GLY A 213 -31.45 24.86 -30.26
C GLY A 213 -30.88 26.03 -29.44
N LEU A 214 -29.82 25.79 -28.66
CA LEU A 214 -29.13 26.85 -27.91
C LEU A 214 -28.47 27.87 -28.84
N LEU A 215 -27.79 27.42 -29.89
CA LEU A 215 -27.11 28.31 -30.85
C LEU A 215 -28.07 29.08 -31.76
N GLU A 216 -29.26 28.53 -32.06
CA GLU A 216 -30.34 29.21 -32.80
C GLU A 216 -31.02 30.31 -31.96
N HIS A 217 -31.00 30.20 -30.62
CA HIS A 217 -31.71 31.07 -29.72
C HIS A 217 -30.80 31.81 -28.71
N THR A 218 -29.56 32.17 -29.10
CA THR A 218 -28.61 32.91 -28.26
C THR A 218 -29.17 34.26 -27.79
N ASP A 219 -30.10 34.84 -28.54
CA ASP A 219 -30.81 36.06 -28.20
C ASP A 219 -31.63 35.97 -26.88
N GLN A 220 -32.03 34.78 -26.48
CA GLN A 220 -32.74 34.51 -25.22
C GLN A 220 -31.80 34.44 -24.03
N LEU A 221 -30.48 34.30 -24.22
CA LEU A 221 -29.47 34.31 -23.20
C LEU A 221 -29.21 35.74 -22.69
N LYS A 222 -28.93 35.92 -21.39
CA LYS A 222 -28.68 37.20 -20.78
C LYS A 222 -27.23 37.41 -20.35
N GLY A 223 -26.74 38.63 -20.50
CA GLY A 223 -25.45 39.09 -19.99
C GLY A 223 -24.26 38.24 -20.46
N LYS A 224 -23.33 37.96 -19.55
CA LYS A 224 -22.07 37.25 -19.86
C LYS A 224 -22.25 35.85 -20.43
N MET A 225 -23.40 35.21 -20.22
CA MET A 225 -23.64 33.88 -20.77
C MET A 225 -23.84 33.93 -22.30
N ARG A 226 -24.56 34.97 -22.79
CA ARG A 226 -24.71 35.20 -24.21
C ARG A 226 -23.37 35.45 -24.89
N GLU A 227 -22.55 36.32 -24.32
CA GLU A 227 -21.22 36.64 -24.84
C GLU A 227 -20.32 35.41 -24.93
N LYS A 228 -20.39 34.53 -23.90
CA LYS A 228 -19.60 33.30 -23.85
C LYS A 228 -20.02 32.30 -24.93
N VAL A 229 -21.30 32.06 -25.07
CA VAL A 229 -21.83 31.10 -26.06
C VAL A 229 -21.60 31.63 -27.47
N GLU A 230 -21.91 32.90 -27.75
CA GLU A 230 -21.66 33.52 -29.05
C GLU A 230 -20.17 33.59 -29.43
N GLY A 231 -19.29 33.80 -28.45
CA GLY A 231 -17.83 33.83 -28.64
C GLY A 231 -17.19 32.44 -28.78
N ALA A 232 -17.90 31.37 -28.46
CA ALA A 232 -17.38 29.99 -28.47
C ALA A 232 -18.11 29.06 -29.48
N VAL A 233 -18.86 29.62 -30.43
CA VAL A 233 -19.70 28.83 -31.36
C VAL A 233 -18.88 27.77 -32.09
N GLU A 234 -17.71 28.12 -32.62
CA GLU A 234 -16.86 27.17 -33.38
C GLU A 234 -16.25 26.12 -32.45
N ASP A 235 -15.83 26.52 -31.25
CA ASP A 235 -15.30 25.57 -30.21
C ASP A 235 -16.40 24.59 -29.77
N ILE A 236 -17.63 25.05 -29.58
CA ILE A 236 -18.76 24.20 -29.19
C ILE A 236 -19.10 23.20 -30.32
N LYS A 237 -19.14 23.67 -31.57
CA LYS A 237 -19.38 22.78 -32.73
C LYS A 237 -18.27 21.74 -32.91
N MET A 238 -17.01 22.18 -32.80
CA MET A 238 -15.86 21.28 -32.82
C MET A 238 -15.93 20.25 -31.69
N SER A 239 -16.24 20.70 -30.48
CA SER A 239 -16.40 19.81 -29.31
C SER A 239 -17.55 18.82 -29.50
N LYS A 240 -18.69 19.26 -30.10
CA LYS A 240 -19.80 18.36 -30.44
C LYS A 240 -19.34 17.28 -31.43
N PHE A 241 -18.59 17.68 -32.45
CA PHE A 241 -18.03 16.74 -33.43
C PHE A 241 -17.10 15.72 -32.80
N LEU A 242 -16.18 16.17 -31.90
CA LEU A 242 -15.20 15.32 -31.24
C LEU A 242 -15.84 14.39 -30.20
N ALA A 243 -16.84 14.86 -29.47
CA ALA A 243 -17.54 14.09 -28.42
C ALA A 243 -18.53 13.08 -29.00
N THR A 244 -18.94 13.24 -30.25
CA THR A 244 -19.92 12.34 -30.91
C THR A 244 -19.28 11.02 -31.26
N ILE A 245 -19.78 9.93 -30.70
CA ILE A 245 -19.43 8.56 -31.09
C ILE A 245 -20.16 8.25 -32.39
N ARG A 246 -19.41 7.84 -33.42
CA ARG A 246 -19.97 7.48 -34.72
C ARG A 246 -20.70 6.14 -34.63
N THR A 247 -21.85 6.07 -35.32
CA THR A 247 -22.67 4.84 -35.39
C THR A 247 -22.83 4.35 -36.83
N ASP A 248 -21.99 4.87 -37.72
CA ASP A 248 -21.98 4.60 -39.16
C ASP A 248 -20.62 4.10 -39.67
N VAL A 249 -19.80 3.53 -38.78
CA VAL A 249 -18.52 2.90 -39.14
C VAL A 249 -18.77 1.80 -40.18
N PRO A 250 -17.90 1.65 -41.22
CA PRO A 250 -18.04 0.64 -42.26
C PRO A 250 -17.71 -0.78 -41.73
N ILE A 251 -18.47 -1.22 -40.74
CA ILE A 251 -18.43 -2.56 -40.17
C ILE A 251 -19.81 -3.20 -40.22
N GLU A 252 -19.90 -4.45 -40.64
CA GLU A 252 -21.17 -5.19 -40.67
C GLU A 252 -21.40 -5.92 -39.35
N LEU A 253 -22.66 -5.91 -38.91
CA LEU A 253 -23.05 -6.74 -37.77
C LEU A 253 -23.20 -8.20 -38.24
N ASN A 254 -22.29 -9.05 -37.82
CA ASN A 254 -22.35 -10.48 -38.05
C ASN A 254 -22.46 -11.24 -36.74
N LEU A 255 -23.68 -11.50 -36.27
CA LEU A 255 -23.93 -12.18 -35.01
C LEU A 255 -23.36 -13.60 -34.98
N GLU A 256 -23.33 -14.31 -36.11
CA GLU A 256 -22.73 -15.66 -36.12
C GLU A 256 -21.22 -15.61 -35.90
N ALA A 257 -20.53 -14.59 -36.43
CA ALA A 257 -19.12 -14.39 -36.16
C ALA A 257 -18.83 -13.98 -34.70
N LEU A 258 -19.78 -13.32 -34.04
CA LEU A 258 -19.72 -12.90 -32.65
C LEU A 258 -20.18 -14.00 -31.68
N ARG A 259 -20.73 -15.12 -32.18
CA ARG A 259 -21.23 -16.21 -31.35
C ARG A 259 -20.09 -16.81 -30.52
N LEU A 260 -20.27 -16.83 -29.20
CA LEU A 260 -19.26 -17.38 -28.26
C LEU A 260 -19.07 -18.87 -28.55
N GLN A 261 -17.85 -19.25 -28.82
CA GLN A 261 -17.42 -20.62 -29.11
C GLN A 261 -16.64 -21.21 -27.93
N GLN A 262 -16.44 -22.55 -27.97
CA GLN A 262 -15.55 -23.20 -27.02
C GLN A 262 -14.11 -22.75 -27.28
N PRO A 263 -13.33 -22.40 -26.25
CA PRO A 263 -11.97 -21.95 -26.42
C PRO A 263 -11.05 -23.08 -26.88
N ASP A 264 -9.94 -22.74 -27.51
CA ASP A 264 -8.80 -23.63 -27.73
C ASP A 264 -8.05 -23.80 -26.40
N GLU A 265 -8.44 -24.85 -25.64
CA GLU A 265 -7.90 -25.12 -24.30
C GLU A 265 -6.39 -25.39 -24.33
N GLN A 266 -5.88 -26.05 -25.41
CA GLN A 266 -4.47 -26.32 -25.54
C GLN A 266 -3.66 -25.03 -25.71
N LYS A 267 -4.10 -24.15 -26.63
CA LYS A 267 -3.45 -22.86 -26.89
C LYS A 267 -3.50 -21.96 -25.67
N LEU A 268 -4.63 -21.91 -24.96
CA LEU A 268 -4.75 -21.16 -23.70
C LEU A 268 -3.84 -21.71 -22.60
N SER A 269 -3.73 -23.04 -22.49
CA SER A 269 -2.82 -23.67 -21.53
C SER A 269 -1.36 -23.29 -21.78
N GLU A 270 -0.92 -23.27 -23.05
CA GLU A 270 0.42 -22.85 -23.44
C GLU A 270 0.68 -21.39 -23.07
N ILE A 271 -0.26 -20.48 -23.43
CA ILE A 271 -0.14 -19.04 -23.14
C ILE A 271 -0.14 -18.78 -21.62
N PHE A 272 -1.05 -19.44 -20.86
CA PHE A 272 -1.12 -19.26 -19.41
C PHE A 272 0.08 -19.85 -18.67
N ALA A 273 0.67 -20.94 -19.19
CA ALA A 273 1.92 -21.49 -18.67
C ALA A 273 3.07 -20.48 -18.89
N ASP A 274 3.16 -19.87 -20.07
CA ASP A 274 4.17 -18.86 -20.40
C ASP A 274 4.04 -17.58 -19.54
N LEU A 275 2.80 -17.21 -19.20
CA LEU A 275 2.48 -16.08 -18.34
C LEU A 275 2.52 -16.42 -16.84
N GLU A 276 2.69 -17.70 -16.49
CA GLU A 276 2.65 -18.22 -15.11
C GLU A 276 1.28 -18.03 -14.42
N PHE A 277 0.20 -18.03 -15.19
CA PHE A 277 -1.17 -17.86 -14.72
C PHE A 277 -1.80 -19.18 -14.23
N LYS A 278 -1.13 -19.90 -13.33
CA LYS A 278 -1.58 -21.21 -12.85
C LYS A 278 -3.02 -21.20 -12.32
N THR A 279 -3.35 -20.26 -11.44
CA THR A 279 -4.69 -20.11 -10.87
C THR A 279 -5.75 -19.79 -11.93
N LEU A 280 -5.42 -18.92 -12.88
CA LEU A 280 -6.34 -18.52 -13.94
C LEU A 280 -6.54 -19.64 -14.96
N ALA A 281 -5.47 -20.38 -15.28
CA ALA A 281 -5.54 -21.56 -16.12
C ALA A 281 -6.49 -22.61 -15.51
N ASN A 282 -6.32 -22.91 -14.23
CA ASN A 282 -7.19 -23.83 -13.52
C ASN A 282 -8.67 -23.38 -13.54
N LYS A 283 -8.91 -22.08 -13.32
CA LYS A 283 -10.26 -21.52 -13.31
C LYS A 283 -10.96 -21.56 -14.67
N ILE A 284 -10.22 -21.38 -15.76
CA ILE A 284 -10.76 -21.25 -17.13
C ILE A 284 -10.81 -22.58 -17.86
N LEU A 285 -9.79 -23.44 -17.67
CA LEU A 285 -9.63 -24.68 -18.45
C LEU A 285 -10.27 -25.89 -17.78
N ASN A 286 -10.74 -25.78 -16.51
CA ASN A 286 -11.43 -26.88 -15.84
C ASN A 286 -12.84 -27.03 -16.32
N LYS A 287 -13.05 -27.95 -17.25
CA LYS A 287 -14.34 -28.58 -17.54
C LYS A 287 -14.35 -30.05 -17.11
N THR A 288 -15.32 -30.36 -16.22
CA THR A 288 -16.02 -31.62 -16.04
C THR A 288 -15.21 -32.89 -15.86
N GLU A 289 -15.26 -33.35 -14.60
CA GLU A 289 -15.20 -34.71 -14.09
C GLU A 289 -14.91 -35.85 -15.07
N GLN A 290 -13.80 -36.53 -14.87
CA GLN A 290 -13.79 -37.97 -14.65
C GLN A 290 -12.53 -38.40 -13.93
N LYS A 291 -12.72 -39.23 -12.91
CA LYS A 291 -11.75 -39.79 -11.97
C LYS A 291 -10.55 -40.47 -12.65
N GLN A 292 -9.32 -40.17 -12.20
CA GLN A 292 -8.35 -41.23 -11.85
C GLN A 292 -7.04 -40.66 -11.25
N LYS A 293 -6.76 -41.18 -10.05
CA LYS A 293 -5.48 -41.45 -9.34
C LYS A 293 -4.32 -40.46 -9.36
N SER A 294 -4.01 -40.02 -8.16
CA SER A 294 -2.87 -39.24 -7.68
C SER A 294 -1.49 -39.75 -8.06
N VAL A 295 -0.63 -38.82 -8.46
CA VAL A 295 0.83 -38.95 -8.32
C VAL A 295 1.35 -37.58 -7.82
N ASN A 296 2.08 -37.62 -6.71
CA ASN A 296 2.72 -36.46 -6.10
C ASN A 296 3.82 -35.90 -7.03
N VAL A 297 3.74 -34.59 -7.31
CA VAL A 297 4.86 -33.86 -7.90
C VAL A 297 5.11 -32.67 -6.98
N GLU A 298 6.29 -32.63 -6.39
CA GLU A 298 6.82 -31.49 -5.63
C GLU A 298 6.85 -30.24 -6.51
N ARG A 299 6.30 -29.13 -5.97
CA ARG A 299 6.28 -27.81 -6.65
C ARG A 299 7.38 -26.95 -6.08
N ASP A 300 8.31 -26.60 -6.94
CA ASP A 300 9.34 -25.64 -6.63
C ASP A 300 8.84 -24.22 -6.95
N LEU A 301 8.64 -23.41 -5.90
CA LEU A 301 8.11 -22.04 -6.00
C LEU A 301 9.19 -20.99 -6.29
N PHE A 302 10.48 -21.40 -6.30
CA PHE A 302 11.64 -20.51 -6.36
C PHE A 302 12.71 -20.97 -7.37
N ALA A 303 12.41 -21.92 -8.27
CA ALA A 303 13.40 -22.44 -9.21
C ALA A 303 13.57 -21.53 -10.41
N ASP A 304 14.62 -20.74 -10.38
CA ASP A 304 15.34 -20.27 -11.55
C ASP A 304 16.55 -21.18 -11.79
N ILE A 305 16.33 -22.34 -12.43
CA ILE A 305 17.40 -23.11 -13.15
C ILE A 305 16.72 -23.97 -14.22
N PRO A 306 17.21 -23.94 -15.47
CA PRO A 306 16.55 -24.67 -16.56
C PRO A 306 16.89 -26.16 -16.48
N SER A 307 15.91 -27.00 -16.29
CA SER A 307 16.06 -28.42 -16.61
C SER A 307 14.84 -28.91 -17.38
N ASN A 308 15.15 -29.32 -18.59
CA ASN A 308 14.31 -30.10 -19.50
C ASN A 308 13.69 -31.30 -18.80
N SER A 309 12.40 -31.35 -18.62
CA SER A 309 11.63 -32.58 -18.63
C SER A 309 10.15 -32.30 -18.83
N GLN A 310 9.60 -32.87 -19.88
CA GLN A 310 8.17 -32.94 -20.16
C GLN A 310 7.46 -33.65 -19.01
N VAL A 311 6.49 -32.97 -18.37
CA VAL A 311 5.50 -33.64 -17.52
C VAL A 311 4.13 -33.06 -17.82
N SER A 312 3.21 -33.94 -18.13
CA SER A 312 1.81 -33.74 -18.44
C SER A 312 1.05 -33.01 -17.33
N SER A 313 0.24 -32.03 -17.76
CA SER A 313 -0.67 -31.24 -16.92
C SER A 313 -1.79 -32.08 -16.33
N GLU A 314 -1.88 -32.20 -15.01
CA GLU A 314 -3.08 -32.63 -14.30
C GLU A 314 -3.69 -31.46 -13.50
N ASN A 315 -5.00 -31.39 -13.58
CA ASN A 315 -5.89 -30.40 -12.96
C ASN A 315 -5.73 -30.32 -11.44
N ALA A 316 -5.35 -29.18 -10.90
CA ALA A 316 -5.38 -28.94 -9.47
C ALA A 316 -6.42 -27.85 -9.12
N SER A 317 -7.59 -28.27 -8.67
CA SER A 317 -8.46 -27.42 -7.83
C SER A 317 -7.74 -27.16 -6.51
N PHE A 318 -7.95 -25.95 -5.89
CA PHE A 318 -7.49 -25.76 -4.51
C PHE A 318 -8.02 -26.87 -3.63
N GLU A 319 -7.15 -27.43 -2.82
CA GLU A 319 -7.60 -28.26 -1.70
C GLU A 319 -8.33 -27.36 -0.69
N SER A 320 -9.22 -27.92 0.05
CA SER A 320 -9.99 -27.24 1.09
C SER A 320 -10.40 -28.25 2.14
N LEU A 321 -10.93 -27.83 3.26
CA LEU A 321 -11.42 -28.74 4.29
C LEU A 321 -12.39 -29.79 3.76
N LYS A 322 -13.18 -29.44 2.73
CA LYS A 322 -14.15 -30.35 2.09
C LYS A 322 -13.51 -31.44 1.22
N THR A 323 -12.26 -31.27 0.79
CA THR A 323 -11.58 -32.16 -0.17
C THR A 323 -10.48 -33.01 0.46
N ILE A 324 -9.94 -32.62 1.62
CA ILE A 324 -8.91 -33.36 2.33
C ILE A 324 -9.49 -34.22 3.46
N LYS A 325 -8.79 -35.31 3.79
CA LYS A 325 -9.07 -36.07 5.02
C LYS A 325 -8.38 -35.37 6.19
N HIS A 326 -9.15 -35.06 7.21
CA HIS A 326 -8.65 -34.41 8.43
C HIS A 326 -9.30 -35.04 9.67
N GLU A 327 -8.64 -34.84 10.81
CA GLU A 327 -9.10 -35.28 12.14
C GLU A 327 -9.10 -34.06 13.07
N TYR A 328 -10.11 -33.20 12.95
CA TYR A 328 -10.26 -32.04 13.81
C TYR A 328 -11.19 -32.40 14.98
N LYS A 329 -10.83 -31.98 16.16
CA LYS A 329 -11.52 -32.39 17.38
C LYS A 329 -11.90 -31.17 18.23
N LEU A 330 -13.22 -31.05 18.52
CA LEU A 330 -13.75 -30.14 19.50
C LEU A 330 -13.56 -30.71 20.92
N ILE A 331 -12.99 -29.91 21.81
CA ILE A 331 -12.80 -30.19 23.24
C ILE A 331 -13.61 -29.18 24.05
N ASP A 332 -14.60 -29.66 24.78
CA ASP A 332 -15.54 -28.84 25.54
C ASP A 332 -15.51 -29.10 27.06
N ASN A 333 -14.57 -29.95 27.50
CA ASN A 333 -14.45 -30.31 28.92
C ASN A 333 -12.98 -30.36 29.39
N GLN A 334 -12.78 -30.07 30.68
CA GLN A 334 -11.44 -29.95 31.28
C GLN A 334 -10.66 -31.28 31.35
N GLU A 335 -11.36 -32.42 31.50
CA GLU A 335 -10.69 -33.72 31.56
C GLU A 335 -10.01 -34.06 30.26
N GLU A 336 -10.68 -33.83 29.15
CA GLU A 336 -10.13 -34.04 27.81
C GLU A 336 -9.04 -32.98 27.49
N ALA A 337 -9.25 -31.72 27.86
CA ALA A 337 -8.24 -30.66 27.77
C ALA A 337 -6.95 -31.06 28.51
N GLN A 338 -7.06 -31.64 29.70
CA GLN A 338 -5.89 -32.15 30.44
C GLN A 338 -5.20 -33.31 29.71
N ARG A 339 -5.96 -34.24 29.15
CA ARG A 339 -5.37 -35.37 28.38
C ARG A 339 -4.56 -34.89 27.17
N ILE A 340 -5.10 -33.92 26.39
CA ILE A 340 -4.37 -33.40 25.24
C ILE A 340 -3.16 -32.53 25.68
N CYS A 341 -3.26 -31.81 26.80
CA CYS A 341 -2.11 -31.09 27.34
C CYS A 341 -0.98 -32.07 27.71
N ASP A 342 -1.30 -33.18 28.38
CA ASP A 342 -0.29 -34.22 28.71
C ASP A 342 0.31 -34.85 27.47
N PHE A 343 -0.46 -34.99 26.39
CA PHE A 343 0.06 -35.40 25.08
C PHE A 343 1.00 -34.36 24.48
N PHE A 344 0.70 -33.07 24.55
CA PHE A 344 1.57 -32.01 24.04
C PHE A 344 2.90 -31.91 24.76
N LYS A 345 2.97 -32.22 26.05
CA LYS A 345 4.22 -32.29 26.82
C LYS A 345 5.24 -33.29 26.26
N THR A 346 4.77 -34.24 25.46
CA THR A 346 5.66 -35.23 24.82
C THR A 346 6.22 -34.76 23.49
N LYS A 347 5.82 -33.58 23.00
CA LYS A 347 6.17 -33.07 21.69
C LYS A 347 7.32 -32.06 21.75
N GLN A 348 8.06 -31.97 20.63
CA GLN A 348 9.16 -31.01 20.46
C GLN A 348 8.66 -29.60 20.01
N PHE A 349 7.48 -29.58 19.42
CA PHE A 349 6.85 -28.35 18.96
C PHE A 349 5.33 -28.40 19.19
N LEU A 350 4.72 -27.23 19.26
CA LEU A 350 3.30 -27.03 19.40
C LEU A 350 2.89 -25.85 18.53
N ASN A 351 2.07 -26.08 17.52
CA ASN A 351 1.37 -24.99 16.84
C ASN A 351 0.22 -24.54 17.72
N LEU A 352 0.07 -23.25 17.88
CA LEU A 352 -0.96 -22.61 18.68
C LEU A 352 -1.59 -21.43 17.92
N ASP A 353 -2.86 -21.23 18.15
CA ASP A 353 -3.62 -20.09 17.68
C ASP A 353 -4.74 -19.78 18.69
N THR A 354 -5.22 -18.53 18.74
CA THR A 354 -6.25 -18.11 19.69
C THR A 354 -7.43 -17.47 18.97
N GLU A 355 -8.62 -18.02 19.19
CA GLU A 355 -9.88 -17.39 18.77
C GLU A 355 -10.37 -16.43 19.84
N THR A 356 -10.73 -15.23 19.43
CA THR A 356 -11.00 -14.13 20.36
C THR A 356 -12.19 -13.26 19.94
N THR A 357 -12.61 -12.38 20.84
CA THR A 357 -13.73 -11.44 20.59
C THR A 357 -13.32 -10.17 19.85
N SER A 358 -12.03 -9.86 19.73
CA SER A 358 -11.51 -8.61 19.18
C SER A 358 -10.13 -8.81 18.54
N THR A 359 -9.80 -8.01 17.54
CA THR A 359 -8.44 -7.91 17.00
C THR A 359 -7.50 -7.05 17.84
N ASP A 360 -8.02 -6.32 18.82
CA ASP A 360 -7.24 -5.62 19.85
C ASP A 360 -6.95 -6.58 20.98
N ALA A 361 -5.68 -7.03 21.13
CA ALA A 361 -5.25 -8.02 22.10
C ALA A 361 -5.52 -7.59 23.56
N ILE A 362 -5.61 -6.29 23.86
CA ILE A 362 -5.84 -5.76 25.21
C ILE A 362 -7.31 -5.88 25.64
N GLU A 363 -8.23 -5.71 24.68
CA GLU A 363 -9.67 -5.85 24.89
C GLU A 363 -10.16 -7.27 24.61
N ALA A 364 -9.35 -8.10 23.93
CA ALA A 364 -9.73 -9.42 23.48
C ALA A 364 -9.99 -10.40 24.63
N GLU A 365 -11.11 -11.12 24.54
CA GLU A 365 -11.42 -12.26 25.38
C GLU A 365 -11.30 -13.55 24.57
N LEU A 366 -10.72 -14.59 25.19
CA LEU A 366 -10.57 -15.89 24.57
C LEU A 366 -11.92 -16.57 24.33
N VAL A 367 -12.08 -17.08 23.13
CA VAL A 367 -13.24 -17.89 22.69
C VAL A 367 -12.82 -19.34 22.44
N GLY A 368 -11.62 -19.55 21.91
CA GLY A 368 -11.04 -20.85 21.64
C GLY A 368 -9.53 -20.86 21.77
N LEU A 369 -8.96 -22.03 22.02
CA LEU A 369 -7.53 -22.32 21.90
C LEU A 369 -7.38 -23.43 20.85
N CYS A 370 -6.59 -23.16 19.80
CA CYS A 370 -6.42 -24.05 18.68
C CYS A 370 -5.00 -24.62 18.68
N PHE A 371 -4.86 -25.91 18.40
CA PHE A 371 -3.57 -26.60 18.47
C PHE A 371 -3.38 -27.60 17.34
N ALA A 372 -2.17 -27.70 16.82
CA ALA A 372 -1.77 -28.77 15.93
C ALA A 372 -0.33 -29.23 16.22
N VAL A 373 -0.07 -30.54 16.09
CA VAL A 373 1.27 -31.15 16.24
C VAL A 373 1.56 -32.17 15.13
N GLU A 374 0.61 -32.37 14.23
CA GLU A 374 0.66 -33.28 13.09
C GLU A 374 -0.26 -32.71 12.00
N GLU A 375 0.18 -32.72 10.74
CA GLU A 375 -0.63 -32.23 9.62
C GLU A 375 -1.96 -32.97 9.54
N HIS A 376 -3.03 -32.24 9.22
CA HIS A 376 -4.40 -32.70 9.12
C HIS A 376 -5.00 -33.19 10.45
N LYS A 377 -4.35 -32.90 11.58
CA LYS A 377 -4.87 -33.20 12.93
C LYS A 377 -4.74 -32.00 13.83
N ALA A 378 -5.87 -31.48 14.24
CA ALA A 378 -5.93 -30.29 15.07
C ALA A 378 -7.02 -30.40 16.16
N PHE A 379 -6.87 -29.56 17.17
CA PHE A 379 -7.74 -29.53 18.33
C PHE A 379 -8.23 -28.10 18.56
N TYR A 380 -9.52 -27.96 18.78
CA TYR A 380 -10.14 -26.72 19.22
C TYR A 380 -10.67 -26.90 20.63
N VAL A 381 -10.17 -26.12 21.57
CA VAL A 381 -10.63 -26.10 22.96
C VAL A 381 -11.57 -24.93 23.15
N ALA A 382 -12.86 -25.20 23.33
CA ALA A 382 -13.84 -24.16 23.54
C ALA A 382 -13.66 -23.48 24.93
N ILE A 383 -13.52 -22.17 24.96
CA ILE A 383 -13.31 -21.40 26.18
C ILE A 383 -14.63 -20.75 26.63
N PRO A 384 -15.09 -21.05 27.87
CA PRO A 384 -16.28 -20.42 28.42
C PRO A 384 -16.20 -18.90 28.51
N ASN A 385 -17.36 -18.25 28.45
CA ASN A 385 -17.45 -16.78 28.58
C ASN A 385 -17.10 -16.27 29.99
N ASP A 386 -17.30 -17.13 30.99
CA ASP A 386 -16.91 -16.79 32.37
C ASP A 386 -15.39 -16.75 32.53
N ARG A 387 -14.87 -15.62 33.01
CA ARG A 387 -13.44 -15.37 33.11
C ARG A 387 -12.72 -16.35 34.04
N GLU A 388 -13.35 -16.77 35.13
CA GLU A 388 -12.73 -17.70 36.08
C GLU A 388 -12.64 -19.11 35.47
N GLN A 389 -13.69 -19.54 34.77
CA GLN A 389 -13.65 -20.79 34.03
C GLN A 389 -12.63 -20.74 32.88
N ALA A 390 -12.59 -19.65 32.14
CA ALA A 390 -11.59 -19.46 31.08
C ALA A 390 -10.17 -19.59 31.63
N LEU A 391 -9.86 -18.98 32.76
CA LEU A 391 -8.57 -19.11 33.45
C LEU A 391 -8.25 -20.55 33.86
N GLN A 392 -9.24 -21.35 34.24
CA GLN A 392 -9.03 -22.79 34.54
C GLN A 392 -8.55 -23.53 33.29
N TYR A 393 -9.20 -23.32 32.12
CA TYR A 393 -8.78 -23.94 30.85
C TYR A 393 -7.37 -23.48 30.43
N VAL A 394 -7.10 -22.18 30.46
CA VAL A 394 -5.79 -21.63 30.11
C VAL A 394 -4.68 -22.19 31.02
N ASN A 395 -4.95 -22.33 32.34
CA ASN A 395 -4.01 -22.89 33.28
C ASN A 395 -3.67 -24.38 33.03
N ILE A 396 -4.58 -25.15 32.44
CA ILE A 396 -4.26 -26.53 32.02
C ILE A 396 -3.08 -26.51 31.04
N PHE A 397 -3.07 -25.60 30.07
CA PHE A 397 -2.04 -25.52 29.04
C PHE A 397 -0.82 -24.71 29.44
N LYS A 398 -0.84 -24.02 30.58
CA LYS A 398 0.27 -23.16 31.04
C LYS A 398 1.60 -23.93 31.04
N SER A 399 1.61 -25.19 31.46
CA SER A 399 2.82 -26.02 31.51
C SER A 399 3.46 -26.26 30.14
N VAL A 400 2.72 -26.25 29.03
CA VAL A 400 3.28 -26.39 27.68
C VAL A 400 3.60 -25.05 27.05
N TYR A 401 2.81 -24.02 27.36
CA TYR A 401 3.09 -22.66 26.90
C TYR A 401 4.40 -22.10 27.48
N GLU A 402 4.65 -22.36 28.76
CA GLU A 402 5.83 -21.86 29.49
C GLU A 402 7.03 -22.82 29.47
N ASP A 403 6.93 -23.96 28.78
CA ASP A 403 8.08 -24.87 28.63
C ASP A 403 9.02 -24.33 27.52
N PRO A 404 10.27 -23.92 27.88
CA PRO A 404 11.20 -23.39 26.90
C PRO A 404 11.75 -24.43 25.92
N SER A 405 11.58 -25.74 26.21
CA SER A 405 12.04 -26.82 25.34
C SER A 405 11.10 -27.11 24.16
N ILE A 406 9.84 -26.66 24.24
CA ILE A 406 8.84 -26.82 23.20
C ILE A 406 8.86 -25.58 22.29
N LEU A 407 9.13 -25.79 20.99
CA LEU A 407 9.01 -24.74 19.98
C LEU A 407 7.55 -24.37 19.79
N LYS A 408 7.20 -23.09 19.94
CA LYS A 408 5.87 -22.57 19.66
C LYS A 408 5.82 -22.11 18.19
N ILE A 409 4.78 -22.50 17.48
CA ILE A 409 4.53 -22.13 16.10
C ILE A 409 3.22 -21.35 16.07
N GLY A 410 3.12 -20.30 15.26
CA GLY A 410 1.90 -19.54 15.07
C GLY A 410 1.96 -18.63 13.84
N GLN A 411 0.84 -18.06 13.49
CA GLN A 411 0.69 -17.03 12.45
C GLN A 411 0.44 -15.69 13.14
N ASN A 412 1.37 -14.74 13.05
CA ASN A 412 1.32 -13.49 13.83
C ASN A 412 1.24 -13.75 15.35
N ILE A 413 2.08 -14.67 15.80
CA ILE A 413 2.09 -15.21 17.18
C ILE A 413 2.25 -14.13 18.28
N LYS A 414 2.66 -12.92 17.90
CA LYS A 414 2.71 -11.77 18.81
C LYS A 414 1.33 -11.48 19.40
N TYR A 415 0.28 -11.54 18.59
CA TYR A 415 -1.08 -11.35 19.07
C TYR A 415 -1.48 -12.41 20.10
N ASP A 416 -1.22 -13.68 19.83
CA ASP A 416 -1.50 -14.78 20.79
C ASP A 416 -0.70 -14.64 22.07
N TYR A 417 0.57 -14.22 21.95
CA TYR A 417 1.43 -13.94 23.11
C TYR A 417 0.78 -12.87 24.02
N GLU A 418 0.28 -11.78 23.46
CA GLU A 418 -0.36 -10.68 24.20
C GLU A 418 -1.68 -11.12 24.84
N VAL A 419 -2.52 -11.81 24.09
CA VAL A 419 -3.79 -12.35 24.60
C VAL A 419 -3.54 -13.31 25.77
N LEU A 420 -2.65 -14.28 25.61
CA LEU A 420 -2.32 -15.26 26.66
C LEU A 420 -1.70 -14.59 27.88
N LYS A 421 -0.92 -13.53 27.69
CA LYS A 421 -0.34 -12.76 28.80
C LYS A 421 -1.40 -12.06 29.65
N ASN A 422 -2.51 -11.60 29.05
CA ASN A 422 -3.66 -11.09 29.78
C ASN A 422 -4.36 -12.17 30.64
N TYR A 423 -4.12 -13.45 30.36
CA TYR A 423 -4.59 -14.60 31.15
C TYR A 423 -3.50 -15.16 32.08
N GLY A 424 -2.39 -14.46 32.28
CA GLY A 424 -1.33 -14.84 33.22
C GLY A 424 -0.40 -15.94 32.68
N VAL A 425 -0.33 -16.13 31.37
CA VAL A 425 0.59 -17.05 30.70
C VAL A 425 1.60 -16.26 29.88
N THR A 426 2.87 -16.66 29.96
CA THR A 426 3.95 -16.08 29.15
C THR A 426 4.56 -17.18 28.29
N LEU A 427 4.41 -17.09 26.96
CA LEU A 427 5.05 -18.03 26.05
C LEU A 427 6.57 -18.00 26.24
N GLN A 428 7.19 -19.16 26.43
CA GLN A 428 8.63 -19.30 26.63
C GLN A 428 9.26 -20.18 25.54
N GLY A 429 10.57 -20.03 25.36
CA GLY A 429 11.33 -20.75 24.37
C GLY A 429 11.32 -20.07 22.99
N LYS A 430 11.77 -20.82 21.98
CA LYS A 430 11.77 -20.33 20.61
C LYS A 430 10.35 -20.25 20.06
N MET A 431 10.11 -19.26 19.21
CA MET A 431 8.86 -19.07 18.47
C MET A 431 9.14 -19.09 16.97
N PHE A 432 8.31 -19.80 16.19
CA PHE A 432 8.31 -19.76 14.73
C PHE A 432 7.04 -19.08 14.29
N ASP A 433 7.17 -17.89 13.72
CA ASP A 433 6.05 -17.13 13.17
C ASP A 433 6.05 -17.27 11.65
N THR A 434 4.98 -17.84 11.08
CA THR A 434 4.85 -18.07 9.64
C THR A 434 4.73 -16.77 8.84
N MET A 435 4.11 -15.73 9.42
CA MET A 435 4.06 -14.39 8.83
C MET A 435 5.46 -13.79 8.70
N LEU A 436 6.27 -13.85 9.75
CA LEU A 436 7.65 -13.34 9.73
C LEU A 436 8.57 -14.19 8.85
N ALA A 437 8.40 -15.51 8.82
CA ALA A 437 9.17 -16.38 7.93
C ALA A 437 8.93 -16.02 6.46
N HIS A 438 7.66 -15.84 6.07
CA HIS A 438 7.32 -15.42 4.72
C HIS A 438 7.78 -13.99 4.42
N TYR A 439 7.66 -13.07 5.38
CA TYR A 439 8.17 -11.71 5.25
C TYR A 439 9.68 -11.64 5.01
N VAL A 440 10.47 -12.42 5.73
CA VAL A 440 11.93 -12.51 5.52
C VAL A 440 12.25 -13.00 4.11
N LEU A 441 11.50 -13.99 3.62
CA LEU A 441 11.68 -14.56 2.26
C LEU A 441 11.18 -13.64 1.15
N GLN A 442 10.06 -12.94 1.35
CA GLN A 442 9.32 -12.19 0.32
C GLN A 442 8.72 -10.88 0.87
N PRO A 443 9.55 -9.89 1.23
CA PRO A 443 9.11 -8.69 1.97
C PRO A 443 8.10 -7.79 1.23
N GLU A 444 7.95 -7.95 -0.08
CA GLU A 444 7.07 -7.14 -0.93
C GLU A 444 5.66 -7.76 -1.09
N LEU A 445 5.44 -9.01 -0.61
CA LEU A 445 4.18 -9.74 -0.78
C LEU A 445 3.25 -9.55 0.43
N ARG A 446 2.07 -10.15 0.36
CA ARG A 446 1.14 -10.25 1.49
C ARG A 446 1.54 -11.44 2.36
N HIS A 447 1.38 -11.31 3.68
CA HIS A 447 1.80 -12.31 4.65
C HIS A 447 0.64 -12.85 5.49
N ASN A 448 -0.62 -12.62 5.06
CA ASN A 448 -1.79 -13.23 5.70
C ASN A 448 -1.88 -14.72 5.33
N MET A 449 -2.44 -15.51 6.22
CA MET A 449 -2.50 -16.97 6.11
C MET A 449 -3.21 -17.43 4.84
N ASP A 450 -4.36 -16.86 4.49
CA ASP A 450 -5.10 -17.20 3.27
C ASP A 450 -4.23 -17.11 2.01
N TYR A 451 -3.53 -15.98 1.86
CA TYR A 451 -2.63 -15.77 0.71
C TYR A 451 -1.50 -16.81 0.67
N MET A 452 -0.91 -17.09 1.84
CA MET A 452 0.17 -18.09 1.91
C MET A 452 -0.36 -19.51 1.67
N ALA A 453 -1.52 -19.87 2.21
CA ALA A 453 -2.16 -21.15 1.97
C ALA A 453 -2.46 -21.35 0.48
N GLU A 454 -3.04 -20.33 -0.18
CA GLU A 454 -3.33 -20.38 -1.61
C GLU A 454 -2.05 -20.51 -2.45
N THR A 455 -1.01 -19.76 -2.13
CA THR A 455 0.21 -19.67 -2.97
C THR A 455 1.24 -20.74 -2.67
N LEU A 456 1.37 -21.20 -1.42
CA LEU A 456 2.39 -22.15 -1.00
C LEU A 456 1.86 -23.58 -0.88
N LEU A 457 0.60 -23.75 -0.45
CA LEU A 457 -0.01 -25.06 -0.21
C LEU A 457 -1.04 -25.44 -1.28
N ASN A 458 -1.44 -24.53 -2.15
CA ASN A 458 -2.59 -24.70 -3.07
C ASN A 458 -3.88 -25.05 -2.31
N TYR A 459 -4.06 -24.40 -1.16
CA TYR A 459 -5.17 -24.67 -0.25
C TYR A 459 -5.99 -23.38 -0.06
N LYS A 460 -7.32 -23.53 -0.05
CA LYS A 460 -8.25 -22.44 0.23
C LYS A 460 -8.85 -22.64 1.61
N THR A 461 -8.53 -21.71 2.51
CA THR A 461 -9.02 -21.68 3.90
C THR A 461 -10.47 -21.25 3.99
N ILE A 462 -11.11 -21.53 5.10
CA ILE A 462 -12.40 -20.95 5.48
C ILE A 462 -12.15 -19.47 5.85
N HIS A 463 -12.88 -18.54 5.23
CA HIS A 463 -12.76 -17.13 5.61
C HIS A 463 -13.63 -16.81 6.83
N ILE A 464 -13.11 -16.00 7.75
CA ILE A 464 -13.82 -15.62 8.98
C ILE A 464 -15.18 -14.99 8.71
N GLU A 465 -15.35 -14.28 7.58
CA GLU A 465 -16.62 -13.70 7.17
C GLU A 465 -17.70 -14.75 6.85
N GLU A 466 -17.30 -16.00 6.59
CA GLU A 466 -18.27 -17.10 6.42
C GLU A 466 -18.93 -17.48 7.75
N LEU A 467 -18.26 -17.25 8.89
CA LEU A 467 -18.76 -17.52 10.23
C LEU A 467 -19.47 -16.29 10.83
N ILE A 468 -18.77 -15.14 10.87
CA ILE A 468 -19.25 -13.95 11.58
C ILE A 468 -19.97 -12.93 10.69
N GLY A 469 -19.94 -13.14 9.36
CA GLY A 469 -20.51 -12.23 8.37
C GLY A 469 -19.58 -11.12 7.93
N ALA A 470 -19.97 -10.43 6.85
CA ALA A 470 -19.16 -9.34 6.27
C ALA A 470 -18.98 -8.16 7.25
N PRO A 471 -17.84 -7.42 7.15
CA PRO A 471 -17.58 -6.25 8.00
C PRO A 471 -18.73 -5.23 7.96
N GLY A 472 -19.20 -4.79 9.13
CA GLY A 472 -20.27 -3.80 9.26
C GLY A 472 -21.07 -3.92 10.56
N LYS A 473 -22.13 -3.13 10.66
CA LYS A 473 -22.97 -3.05 11.87
C LYS A 473 -23.64 -4.37 12.31
N HIS A 474 -23.72 -5.35 11.42
CA HIS A 474 -24.37 -6.65 11.65
C HIS A 474 -23.36 -7.81 11.73
N GLN A 475 -22.06 -7.52 11.73
CA GLN A 475 -21.04 -8.52 11.94
C GLN A 475 -21.14 -9.05 13.37
N LYS A 476 -21.15 -10.39 13.51
CA LYS A 476 -21.16 -11.07 14.81
C LYS A 476 -19.76 -11.07 15.42
N SER A 477 -19.67 -11.30 16.72
CA SER A 477 -18.43 -11.69 17.38
C SER A 477 -18.21 -13.20 17.25
N MET A 478 -16.97 -13.68 17.31
CA MET A 478 -16.68 -15.11 17.43
C MET A 478 -17.37 -15.73 18.64
N ARG A 479 -17.62 -14.96 19.71
CA ARG A 479 -18.37 -15.39 20.90
C ARG A 479 -19.83 -15.74 20.61
N ASP A 480 -20.42 -15.17 19.54
CA ASP A 480 -21.80 -15.43 19.13
C ASP A 480 -21.95 -16.71 18.28
N ILE A 481 -20.82 -17.33 17.92
CA ILE A 481 -20.78 -18.57 17.13
C ILE A 481 -20.70 -19.76 18.10
N ALA A 482 -21.52 -20.78 17.87
CA ALA A 482 -21.49 -21.99 18.67
C ALA A 482 -20.15 -22.73 18.47
N PRO A 483 -19.57 -23.35 19.51
CA PRO A 483 -18.32 -24.07 19.37
C PRO A 483 -18.34 -25.16 18.30
N GLU A 484 -19.49 -25.78 18.06
CA GLU A 484 -19.70 -26.79 17.03
C GLU A 484 -19.60 -26.24 15.60
N ASP A 485 -19.84 -24.92 15.42
CA ASP A 485 -19.75 -24.24 14.15
C ASP A 485 -18.38 -23.56 13.96
N ALA A 486 -17.67 -23.22 15.06
CA ALA A 486 -16.41 -22.50 15.06
C ALA A 486 -15.18 -23.44 15.03
N TYR A 487 -15.30 -24.70 15.55
CA TYR A 487 -14.13 -25.54 15.78
C TYR A 487 -13.37 -25.94 14.50
N GLU A 488 -14.10 -26.14 13.40
CA GLU A 488 -13.44 -26.50 12.12
C GLU A 488 -12.60 -25.32 11.61
N TYR A 489 -13.05 -24.09 11.75
CA TYR A 489 -12.33 -22.87 11.37
C TYR A 489 -11.02 -22.76 12.17
N GLY A 490 -11.09 -22.68 13.51
CA GLY A 490 -9.89 -22.50 14.33
C GLY A 490 -8.93 -23.71 14.30
N ALA A 491 -9.46 -24.94 14.13
CA ALA A 491 -8.61 -26.11 13.93
C ALA A 491 -7.91 -26.09 12.55
N GLU A 492 -8.57 -25.60 11.51
CA GLU A 492 -7.99 -25.37 10.19
C GLU A 492 -6.84 -24.37 10.27
N ASP A 493 -7.04 -23.23 10.96
CA ASP A 493 -6.01 -22.18 11.12
C ASP A 493 -4.76 -22.76 11.79
N ALA A 494 -4.92 -23.59 12.82
CA ALA A 494 -3.80 -24.26 13.47
C ALA A 494 -3.10 -25.27 12.54
N ASP A 495 -3.84 -26.07 11.79
CA ASP A 495 -3.28 -27.06 10.86
C ASP A 495 -2.54 -26.41 9.70
N ILE A 496 -3.16 -25.42 9.05
CA ILE A 496 -2.57 -24.71 7.91
C ILE A 496 -1.31 -23.94 8.33
N THR A 497 -1.30 -23.32 9.51
CA THR A 497 -0.11 -22.68 10.05
C THR A 497 1.03 -23.68 10.26
N LEU A 498 0.75 -24.89 10.72
CA LEU A 498 1.77 -25.95 10.83
C LEU A 498 2.32 -26.38 9.46
N GLN A 499 1.45 -26.57 8.47
CA GLN A 499 1.85 -26.91 7.10
C GLN A 499 2.68 -25.79 6.47
N LEU A 500 2.30 -24.50 6.67
CA LEU A 500 3.08 -23.34 6.22
C LEU A 500 4.48 -23.34 6.83
N ARG A 501 4.61 -23.62 8.14
CA ARG A 501 5.92 -23.75 8.79
C ARG A 501 6.77 -24.81 8.11
N ASN A 502 6.20 -25.97 7.79
CA ASN A 502 6.94 -27.08 7.17
C ASN A 502 7.44 -26.73 5.75
N VAL A 503 6.78 -25.81 5.04
CA VAL A 503 7.23 -25.29 3.75
C VAL A 503 8.23 -24.13 3.91
N LEU A 504 8.02 -23.22 4.85
CA LEU A 504 8.81 -21.99 4.98
C LEU A 504 10.17 -22.21 5.64
N GLU A 505 10.26 -23.08 6.65
CA GLU A 505 11.51 -23.33 7.39
C GLU A 505 12.64 -23.88 6.48
N PRO A 506 12.41 -24.87 5.61
CA PRO A 506 13.43 -25.32 4.65
C PRO A 506 13.88 -24.21 3.69
N LYS A 507 12.96 -23.34 3.27
CA LYS A 507 13.26 -22.23 2.36
C LYS A 507 14.15 -21.17 3.00
N LEU A 508 13.93 -20.84 4.27
CA LEU A 508 14.82 -19.95 5.03
C LEU A 508 16.26 -20.48 5.04
N LYS A 509 16.40 -21.80 5.17
CA LYS A 509 17.71 -22.48 5.15
C LYS A 509 18.34 -22.45 3.75
N GLU A 510 17.57 -22.73 2.72
CA GLU A 510 18.02 -22.76 1.32
C GLU A 510 18.62 -21.41 0.91
N VAL A 511 17.98 -20.29 1.31
CA VAL A 511 18.45 -18.96 0.97
C VAL A 511 19.37 -18.33 2.03
N ALA A 512 19.80 -19.10 3.05
CA ALA A 512 20.69 -18.68 4.14
C ALA A 512 20.17 -17.48 4.95
N MET A 513 18.86 -17.42 5.22
CA MET A 513 18.23 -16.36 6.01
C MET A 513 17.83 -16.79 7.44
N GLU A 514 18.28 -17.97 7.87
CA GLU A 514 17.96 -18.51 9.21
C GLU A 514 18.45 -17.61 10.34
N ALA A 515 19.65 -17.03 10.22
CA ALA A 515 20.19 -16.15 11.25
C ALA A 515 19.33 -14.88 11.40
N LEU A 516 18.92 -14.25 10.29
CA LEU A 516 18.02 -13.10 10.32
C LEU A 516 16.70 -13.44 11.02
N PHE A 517 16.11 -14.58 10.71
CA PHE A 517 14.87 -15.05 11.27
C PHE A 517 15.00 -15.40 12.77
N TRP A 518 15.96 -16.25 13.13
CA TRP A 518 16.07 -16.79 14.48
C TRP A 518 16.77 -15.88 15.50
N ASP A 519 17.67 -15.00 15.04
CA ASP A 519 18.46 -14.15 15.93
C ASP A 519 17.94 -12.71 16.02
N ILE A 520 17.09 -12.27 15.04
CA ILE A 520 16.58 -10.91 14.99
C ILE A 520 15.04 -10.88 15.00
N GLU A 521 14.36 -11.48 14.00
CA GLU A 521 12.92 -11.27 13.86
C GLU A 521 12.11 -11.98 14.97
N THR A 522 12.35 -13.24 15.23
CA THR A 522 11.57 -13.98 16.24
C THR A 522 11.88 -13.61 17.70
N PRO A 523 13.13 -13.29 18.10
CA PRO A 523 13.39 -12.81 19.46
C PRO A 523 12.81 -11.42 19.75
N LEU A 524 12.46 -10.65 18.71
CA LEU A 524 11.83 -9.34 18.86
C LEU A 524 10.34 -9.46 19.25
N ILE A 525 9.68 -10.58 18.95
CA ILE A 525 8.24 -10.78 19.24
C ILE A 525 7.89 -10.44 20.69
N PRO A 526 8.50 -11.07 21.71
CA PRO A 526 8.16 -10.77 23.10
C PRO A 526 8.55 -9.35 23.55
N VAL A 527 9.51 -8.72 22.88
CA VAL A 527 9.91 -7.33 23.17
C VAL A 527 8.79 -6.38 22.74
N LEU A 528 8.31 -6.53 21.52
CA LEU A 528 7.23 -5.71 21.00
C LEU A 528 5.91 -5.96 21.74
N ALA A 529 5.59 -7.21 22.03
CA ALA A 529 4.42 -7.54 22.84
C ALA A 529 4.45 -6.89 24.23
N ASP A 530 5.60 -6.90 24.90
CA ASP A 530 5.76 -6.21 26.19
C ASP A 530 5.61 -4.68 26.03
N MET A 531 6.14 -4.08 24.95
CA MET A 531 5.98 -2.65 24.67
C MET A 531 4.53 -2.28 24.39
N GLU A 532 3.84 -3.07 23.59
CA GLU A 532 2.42 -2.86 23.25
C GLU A 532 1.52 -2.99 24.49
N LEU A 533 1.74 -4.02 25.31
CA LEU A 533 1.01 -4.21 26.57
C LEU A 533 1.31 -3.14 27.63
N ASN A 534 2.56 -2.64 27.69
CA ASN A 534 2.91 -1.53 28.55
C ASN A 534 2.21 -0.25 28.13
N GLY A 535 2.17 0.00 26.81
CA GLY A 535 1.62 1.23 26.24
C GLY A 535 2.39 2.49 26.66
N VAL A 536 1.86 3.64 26.26
CA VAL A 536 2.44 4.96 26.52
C VAL A 536 1.43 5.82 27.24
N ARG A 537 1.88 6.49 28.29
CA ARG A 537 1.04 7.42 29.03
C ARG A 537 1.04 8.80 28.37
N VAL A 538 -0.13 9.41 28.30
CA VAL A 538 -0.33 10.75 27.75
C VAL A 538 -1.01 11.64 28.79
N ASP A 539 -0.46 12.84 29.00
CA ASP A 539 -1.05 13.86 29.86
C ASP A 539 -2.17 14.58 29.12
N THR A 540 -3.41 14.30 29.50
CA THR A 540 -4.61 14.89 28.89
C THR A 540 -4.78 16.38 29.20
N ALA A 541 -4.24 16.86 30.32
CA ALA A 541 -4.29 18.29 30.65
C ALA A 541 -3.39 19.07 29.69
N THR A 542 -2.15 18.63 29.50
CA THR A 542 -1.23 19.24 28.53
C THR A 542 -1.78 19.15 27.08
N LEU A 543 -2.46 18.04 26.72
CA LEU A 543 -3.14 17.95 25.42
C LEU A 543 -4.25 18.96 25.25
N HIS A 544 -5.03 19.21 26.30
CA HIS A 544 -6.11 20.22 26.29
C HIS A 544 -5.55 21.62 26.09
N ASP A 545 -4.52 21.98 26.86
CA ASP A 545 -3.83 23.28 26.72
C ASP A 545 -3.24 23.45 25.31
N THR A 546 -2.64 22.38 24.75
CA THR A 546 -2.13 22.36 23.37
C THR A 546 -3.26 22.56 22.35
N ALA A 547 -4.43 21.95 22.59
CA ALA A 547 -5.62 22.14 21.71
C ALA A 547 -6.07 23.59 21.69
N GLU A 548 -6.13 24.27 22.84
CA GLU A 548 -6.49 25.67 22.94
C GLU A 548 -5.48 26.56 22.19
N ILE A 549 -4.19 26.35 22.42
CA ILE A 549 -3.11 27.11 21.75
C ILE A 549 -3.19 26.93 20.21
N PHE A 550 -3.34 25.69 19.74
CA PHE A 550 -3.40 25.41 18.30
C PHE A 550 -4.67 26.00 17.67
N THR A 551 -5.80 25.91 18.36
CA THR A 551 -7.08 26.46 17.90
C THR A 551 -7.00 27.99 17.80
N GLU A 552 -6.44 28.65 18.80
CA GLU A 552 -6.26 30.11 18.77
C GLU A 552 -5.33 30.55 17.63
N ARG A 553 -4.21 29.86 17.45
CA ARG A 553 -3.28 30.12 16.34
C ARG A 553 -3.92 29.86 14.98
N MET A 554 -4.67 28.79 14.84
CA MET A 554 -5.39 28.45 13.61
C MET A 554 -6.43 29.52 13.26
N ASN A 555 -7.22 29.99 14.24
CA ASN A 555 -8.18 31.05 14.06
C ASN A 555 -7.54 32.41 13.69
N ARG A 556 -6.34 32.69 14.16
CA ARG A 556 -5.54 33.86 13.78
C ARG A 556 -5.06 33.79 12.34
N LEU A 557 -4.50 32.61 11.95
CA LEU A 557 -4.07 32.36 10.57
C LEU A 557 -5.26 32.43 9.61
N GLU A 558 -6.41 31.89 9.98
CA GLU A 558 -7.62 31.90 9.15
C GLU A 558 -8.08 33.36 8.88
N ARG A 559 -8.10 34.19 9.88
CA ARG A 559 -8.43 35.66 9.71
C ARG A 559 -7.44 36.32 8.76
N HIS A 560 -6.14 36.13 8.96
CA HIS A 560 -5.10 36.72 8.13
C HIS A 560 -5.17 36.19 6.67
N ILE A 561 -5.40 34.90 6.45
CA ILE A 561 -5.63 34.32 5.13
C ILE A 561 -6.84 34.98 4.44
N TYR A 562 -7.95 35.22 5.15
CA TYR A 562 -9.13 35.86 4.57
C TYR A 562 -8.89 37.33 4.27
N GLU A 563 -8.14 38.01 5.11
CA GLU A 563 -7.74 39.43 4.87
C GLU A 563 -6.87 39.52 3.61
N GLU A 564 -5.86 38.67 3.47
CA GLU A 564 -4.99 38.65 2.27
C GLU A 564 -5.73 38.19 1.01
N ALA A 565 -6.63 37.22 1.13
CA ALA A 565 -7.45 36.78 0.02
C ALA A 565 -8.53 37.79 -0.37
N GLY A 566 -8.94 38.70 0.55
CA GLY A 566 -10.03 39.64 0.36
C GLY A 566 -11.42 39.00 0.31
N GLU A 567 -11.56 37.75 0.76
CA GLU A 567 -12.83 37.01 0.89
C GLU A 567 -12.65 35.76 1.76
N THR A 568 -13.76 35.25 2.28
CA THR A 568 -13.81 34.02 3.06
C THR A 568 -13.98 32.82 2.13
N PHE A 569 -13.25 31.72 2.40
CA PHE A 569 -13.33 30.48 1.63
C PHE A 569 -12.94 29.30 2.52
N ASN A 570 -13.19 28.08 2.06
CA ASN A 570 -12.78 26.89 2.80
C ASN A 570 -11.30 26.57 2.55
N ILE A 571 -10.41 26.88 3.51
CA ILE A 571 -8.95 26.64 3.47
C ILE A 571 -8.63 25.13 3.40
N ALA A 572 -9.54 24.28 3.87
CA ALA A 572 -9.39 22.82 3.75
C ALA A 572 -9.73 22.30 2.35
N SER A 573 -10.35 23.11 1.47
CA SER A 573 -10.68 22.73 0.11
C SER A 573 -9.54 23.02 -0.85
N PRO A 574 -8.84 22.01 -1.41
CA PRO A 574 -7.76 22.22 -2.39
C PRO A 574 -8.23 23.06 -3.60
N LYS A 575 -9.50 22.91 -4.00
CA LYS A 575 -10.08 23.64 -5.11
C LYS A 575 -10.17 25.12 -4.80
N GLN A 576 -10.80 25.48 -3.65
CA GLN A 576 -10.98 26.89 -3.29
C GLN A 576 -9.64 27.59 -3.02
N VAL A 577 -8.69 26.91 -2.35
CA VAL A 577 -7.32 27.41 -2.20
C VAL A 577 -6.66 27.67 -3.55
N GLY A 578 -6.81 26.76 -4.52
CA GLY A 578 -6.29 26.94 -5.86
C GLY A 578 -6.92 28.10 -6.60
N ASP A 579 -8.25 28.27 -6.49
CA ASP A 579 -8.98 29.38 -7.10
C ASP A 579 -8.54 30.74 -6.53
N ILE A 580 -8.27 30.82 -5.23
CA ILE A 580 -7.70 32.02 -4.59
C ILE A 580 -6.26 32.28 -5.04
N LEU A 581 -5.36 31.32 -4.85
CA LEU A 581 -3.93 31.54 -5.10
C LEU A 581 -3.61 31.77 -6.57
N PHE A 582 -4.19 31.00 -7.47
CA PHE A 582 -3.85 31.00 -8.88
C PHE A 582 -4.88 31.71 -9.76
N GLY A 583 -6.16 31.71 -9.36
CA GLY A 583 -7.23 32.41 -10.09
C GLY A 583 -7.30 33.88 -9.73
N LYS A 584 -7.40 34.21 -8.45
CA LYS A 584 -7.58 35.60 -7.97
C LYS A 584 -6.26 36.32 -7.74
N LEU A 585 -5.35 35.77 -6.92
CA LEU A 585 -4.08 36.41 -6.57
C LEU A 585 -3.00 36.25 -7.63
N GLN A 586 -3.16 35.30 -8.55
CA GLN A 586 -2.25 35.02 -9.67
C GLN A 586 -0.78 34.93 -9.28
N ILE A 587 -0.48 34.26 -8.14
CA ILE A 587 0.88 34.17 -7.57
C ILE A 587 1.87 33.38 -8.45
N MET A 588 1.38 32.75 -9.52
CA MET A 588 2.16 31.97 -10.49
C MET A 588 1.54 32.11 -11.89
N GLU A 589 2.37 32.42 -12.89
CA GLU A 589 1.91 32.64 -14.27
C GLU A 589 1.34 31.35 -14.93
N LYS A 590 1.94 30.19 -14.66
CA LYS A 590 1.54 28.89 -15.24
C LYS A 590 1.39 27.83 -14.13
N PRO A 591 0.33 27.89 -13.33
CA PRO A 591 0.13 26.92 -12.25
C PRO A 591 -0.20 25.53 -12.82
N LYS A 592 0.37 24.50 -12.19
CA LYS A 592 0.04 23.12 -12.52
C LYS A 592 -1.43 22.84 -12.19
N LYS A 593 -2.11 22.09 -13.06
CA LYS A 593 -3.47 21.63 -12.86
C LYS A 593 -3.51 20.10 -12.79
N THR A 594 -4.46 19.58 -12.06
CA THR A 594 -4.79 18.14 -12.06
C THR A 594 -5.44 17.75 -13.37
N LYS A 595 -5.56 16.45 -13.65
CA LYS A 595 -6.30 15.93 -14.82
C LYS A 595 -7.77 16.43 -14.85
N THR A 596 -8.34 16.79 -13.72
CA THR A 596 -9.70 17.35 -13.59
C THR A 596 -9.75 18.87 -13.72
N GLY A 597 -8.66 19.53 -14.15
CA GLY A 597 -8.57 20.97 -14.33
C GLY A 597 -8.45 21.80 -13.04
N GLN A 598 -8.42 21.18 -11.88
CA GLN A 598 -8.20 21.86 -10.61
C GLN A 598 -6.74 22.24 -10.44
N TYR A 599 -6.46 23.35 -9.82
CA TYR A 599 -5.11 23.74 -9.45
C TYR A 599 -4.51 22.75 -8.44
N VAL A 600 -3.25 22.39 -8.65
CA VAL A 600 -2.52 21.53 -7.71
C VAL A 600 -2.06 22.40 -6.53
N THR A 601 -2.58 22.10 -5.34
CA THR A 601 -2.25 22.79 -4.08
C THR A 601 -1.70 21.84 -3.04
N ASN A 602 -0.97 20.80 -3.49
CA ASN A 602 -0.28 19.91 -2.57
C ASN A 602 0.87 20.64 -1.87
N GLU A 603 1.38 20.03 -0.82
CA GLU A 603 2.42 20.60 0.02
C GLU A 603 3.67 20.98 -0.78
N GLU A 604 4.11 20.11 -1.72
CA GLU A 604 5.27 20.36 -2.58
C GLU A 604 5.15 21.65 -3.40
N VAL A 605 4.00 21.84 -4.06
CA VAL A 605 3.71 23.06 -4.85
C VAL A 605 3.67 24.29 -3.96
N LEU A 606 2.95 24.21 -2.83
CA LEU A 606 2.86 25.34 -1.91
C LEU A 606 4.22 25.69 -1.29
N GLN A 607 5.03 24.71 -0.89
CA GLN A 607 6.39 24.93 -0.39
C GLN A 607 7.26 25.66 -1.43
N SER A 608 7.15 25.33 -2.71
CA SER A 608 7.88 26.03 -3.78
C SER A 608 7.46 27.49 -3.98
N LEU A 609 6.30 27.87 -3.48
CA LEU A 609 5.71 29.22 -3.58
C LEU A 609 5.81 30.03 -2.30
N ARG A 610 6.34 29.43 -1.22
CA ARG A 610 6.43 30.04 0.12
C ARG A 610 7.06 31.42 0.13
N ALA A 611 8.11 31.65 -0.66
CA ALA A 611 8.79 32.96 -0.75
C ALA A 611 8.09 33.98 -1.67
N LYS A 612 7.03 33.57 -2.40
CA LYS A 612 6.39 34.43 -3.40
C LYS A 612 5.24 35.26 -2.86
N ASN A 613 4.53 34.73 -1.86
CA ASN A 613 3.40 35.47 -1.26
C ASN A 613 3.17 34.96 0.18
N PRO A 614 3.00 35.87 1.17
CA PRO A 614 2.80 35.51 2.59
C PRO A 614 1.63 34.56 2.83
N ILE A 615 0.51 34.70 2.10
CA ILE A 615 -0.66 33.81 2.23
C ILE A 615 -0.33 32.33 2.11
N VAL A 616 0.71 31.98 1.34
CA VAL A 616 1.12 30.59 1.14
C VAL A 616 1.71 30.01 2.43
N GLU A 617 2.51 30.79 3.15
CA GLU A 617 3.06 30.44 4.46
C GLU A 617 1.94 30.18 5.45
N ASP A 618 0.96 31.07 5.52
CA ASP A 618 -0.17 30.95 6.44
C ASP A 618 -1.09 29.78 6.12
N ILE A 619 -1.32 29.50 4.83
CA ILE A 619 -2.08 28.30 4.40
C ILE A 619 -1.34 27.00 4.78
N LEU A 620 -0.01 26.96 4.60
CA LEU A 620 0.81 25.82 5.01
C LEU A 620 0.77 25.63 6.53
N ALA A 621 0.93 26.70 7.30
CA ALA A 621 0.87 26.67 8.76
C ALA A 621 -0.52 26.24 9.26
N HIS A 622 -1.60 26.79 8.69
CA HIS A 622 -2.98 26.43 9.02
C HIS A 622 -3.26 24.94 8.76
N ARG A 623 -2.85 24.42 7.59
CA ARG A 623 -3.01 23.01 7.25
C ARG A 623 -2.21 22.11 8.18
N GLY A 624 -0.98 22.52 8.53
CA GLY A 624 -0.13 21.81 9.49
C GLY A 624 -0.80 21.68 10.86
N LEU A 625 -1.25 22.82 11.44
CA LEU A 625 -1.95 22.84 12.72
C LEU A 625 -3.24 22.01 12.69
N LYS A 626 -4.06 22.15 11.64
CA LYS A 626 -5.29 21.36 11.49
C LYS A 626 -5.04 19.86 11.45
N LYS A 627 -3.99 19.43 10.77
CA LYS A 627 -3.57 18.03 10.73
C LYS A 627 -3.15 17.53 12.11
N LEU A 628 -2.33 18.31 12.82
CA LEU A 628 -1.85 17.95 14.16
C LEU A 628 -3.00 17.90 15.18
N LEU A 629 -3.91 18.87 15.13
CA LEU A 629 -5.12 18.89 15.95
C LEU A 629 -5.96 17.62 15.75
N GLY A 630 -6.35 17.32 14.52
CA GLY A 630 -7.23 16.18 14.23
C GLY A 630 -6.56 14.82 14.41
N THR A 631 -5.27 14.70 14.04
CA THR A 631 -4.58 13.41 14.07
C THR A 631 -4.09 13.02 15.45
N TYR A 632 -3.67 14.01 16.27
CA TYR A 632 -3.07 13.74 17.58
C TYR A 632 -3.84 14.36 18.74
N VAL A 633 -4.02 15.67 18.75
CA VAL A 633 -4.50 16.37 19.93
C VAL A 633 -5.94 15.95 20.30
N GLU A 634 -6.84 15.84 19.33
CA GLU A 634 -8.23 15.43 19.53
C GLU A 634 -8.43 13.92 19.51
N ALA A 635 -7.52 13.19 18.85
CA ALA A 635 -7.64 11.75 18.69
C ALA A 635 -7.04 10.98 19.89
N LEU A 636 -5.84 11.36 20.37
CA LEU A 636 -5.14 10.63 21.42
C LEU A 636 -5.96 10.46 22.71
N PRO A 637 -6.68 11.47 23.22
CA PRO A 637 -7.49 11.26 24.44
C PRO A 637 -8.57 10.18 24.30
N LYS A 638 -9.09 9.97 23.08
CA LYS A 638 -10.12 8.97 22.79
C LYS A 638 -9.56 7.55 22.70
N LEU A 639 -8.25 7.43 22.51
CA LEU A 639 -7.52 6.17 22.39
C LEU A 639 -6.94 5.69 23.74
N ILE A 640 -7.08 6.49 24.80
CA ILE A 640 -6.64 6.08 26.13
C ILE A 640 -7.53 4.94 26.60
N HIS A 641 -6.90 3.78 26.80
CA HIS A 641 -7.60 2.58 27.24
C HIS A 641 -8.10 2.73 28.68
N LYS A 642 -9.36 2.40 28.94
CA LYS A 642 -10.01 2.68 30.23
C LYS A 642 -9.39 1.95 31.42
N ARG A 643 -8.93 0.71 31.24
CA ARG A 643 -8.35 -0.12 32.28
C ARG A 643 -6.89 0.26 32.57
N THR A 644 -6.09 0.45 31.55
CA THR A 644 -4.65 0.68 31.66
C THR A 644 -4.27 2.15 31.79
N GLN A 645 -5.13 3.07 31.36
CA GLN A 645 -4.90 4.51 31.28
C GLN A 645 -3.73 4.89 30.34
N HIS A 646 -3.39 4.00 29.38
CA HIS A 646 -2.36 4.19 28.37
C HIS A 646 -2.93 4.14 26.98
N ILE A 647 -2.15 4.61 26.02
CA ILE A 647 -2.37 4.40 24.59
C ILE A 647 -1.49 3.21 24.18
N HIS A 648 -2.10 2.24 23.51
CA HIS A 648 -1.43 1.04 23.02
C HIS A 648 -1.36 1.12 21.50
N THR A 649 -0.16 1.36 20.98
CA THR A 649 0.10 1.28 19.55
C THR A 649 0.45 -0.15 19.17
N SER A 650 0.21 -0.56 17.94
CA SER A 650 0.69 -1.83 17.43
C SER A 650 1.95 -1.63 16.57
N PHE A 651 3.01 -2.39 16.84
CA PHE A 651 4.26 -2.40 16.08
C PHE A 651 4.24 -3.53 15.05
N ASN A 652 4.23 -3.16 13.76
CA ASN A 652 4.20 -4.13 12.67
C ASN A 652 5.63 -4.44 12.20
N GLN A 653 6.05 -5.71 12.30
CA GLN A 653 7.35 -6.19 11.81
C GLN A 653 7.33 -6.49 10.31
N ALA A 654 6.21 -6.95 9.76
CA ALA A 654 6.07 -7.50 8.42
C ALA A 654 5.41 -6.53 7.41
N LEU A 655 5.52 -5.21 7.61
CA LEU A 655 4.85 -4.24 6.75
C LEU A 655 5.81 -3.50 5.80
N THR A 656 7.00 -3.15 6.27
CA THR A 656 7.94 -2.36 5.48
C THR A 656 8.93 -3.24 4.74
N ALA A 657 9.19 -2.96 3.46
CA ALA A 657 10.18 -3.71 2.69
C ALA A 657 11.64 -3.48 3.12
N THR A 658 11.89 -2.53 4.02
CA THR A 658 13.24 -2.19 4.52
C THR A 658 13.62 -2.88 5.82
N GLY A 659 12.71 -3.58 6.48
CA GLY A 659 12.96 -4.13 7.82
C GLY A 659 12.61 -3.19 8.97
N ARG A 660 12.36 -1.91 8.70
CA ARG A 660 11.94 -0.97 9.75
C ARG A 660 10.59 -1.38 10.34
N LEU A 661 10.40 -1.16 11.63
CA LEU A 661 9.09 -1.27 12.27
C LEU A 661 8.17 -0.14 11.77
N SER A 662 6.89 -0.41 11.71
CA SER A 662 5.88 0.63 11.58
C SER A 662 4.93 0.58 12.76
N SER A 663 4.33 1.72 13.11
CA SER A 663 3.38 1.86 14.20
C SER A 663 2.00 2.18 13.62
N SER A 664 0.97 1.54 14.15
CA SER A 664 -0.43 1.79 13.76
C SER A 664 -1.35 1.78 14.97
N ASP A 665 -2.49 2.39 14.84
CA ASP A 665 -3.64 2.38 15.76
C ASP A 665 -3.33 2.84 17.21
N PRO A 666 -2.67 4.02 17.42
CA PRO A 666 -2.30 5.07 16.47
C PRO A 666 -0.85 4.99 15.96
N ASN A 667 -0.54 5.64 14.81
CA ASN A 667 0.83 5.78 14.37
C ASN A 667 1.58 6.85 15.18
N LEU A 668 2.38 6.44 16.14
CA LEU A 668 3.18 7.31 17.00
C LEU A 668 4.55 7.67 16.41
N GLN A 669 5.01 6.97 15.37
CA GLN A 669 6.29 7.25 14.70
C GLN A 669 6.24 8.47 13.77
N ASN A 670 5.04 8.95 13.43
CA ASN A 670 4.84 10.09 12.53
C ASN A 670 4.63 11.44 13.26
N ILE A 671 4.81 11.50 14.57
CA ILE A 671 4.75 12.75 15.33
C ILE A 671 5.94 13.62 14.92
N PRO A 672 5.72 14.86 14.42
CA PRO A 672 6.81 15.68 13.90
C PRO A 672 7.83 16.02 14.96
N VAL A 673 9.12 15.78 14.63
CA VAL A 673 10.25 16.06 15.54
C VAL A 673 10.75 17.51 15.40
N ARG A 674 10.69 18.04 14.16
CA ARG A 674 11.42 19.28 13.78
C ARG A 674 10.60 20.55 13.87
N SER A 675 9.29 20.46 13.92
CA SER A 675 8.42 21.65 14.03
C SER A 675 8.16 22.01 15.48
N GLU A 676 8.05 23.29 15.79
CA GLU A 676 7.67 23.77 17.13
C GLU A 676 6.33 23.17 17.58
N ASP A 677 5.38 23.04 16.65
CA ASP A 677 4.07 22.45 16.92
C ASP A 677 4.17 20.93 17.23
N GLY A 678 5.09 20.22 16.60
CA GLY A 678 5.36 18.82 16.92
C GLY A 678 6.00 18.66 18.30
N LYS A 679 6.85 19.60 18.70
CA LYS A 679 7.44 19.63 20.05
C LYS A 679 6.36 19.78 21.14
N GLU A 680 5.34 20.59 20.91
CA GLU A 680 4.23 20.75 21.85
C GLU A 680 3.46 19.41 22.06
N ILE A 681 3.29 18.63 20.99
CA ILE A 681 2.67 17.29 21.12
C ILE A 681 3.57 16.33 21.90
N ARG A 682 4.89 16.38 21.70
CA ARG A 682 5.83 15.53 22.43
C ARG A 682 5.86 15.79 23.93
N LYS A 683 5.56 17.00 24.39
CA LYS A 683 5.38 17.33 25.81
C LYS A 683 4.28 16.52 26.49
N CYS A 684 3.28 16.10 25.71
CA CYS A 684 2.13 15.37 26.23
C CYS A 684 2.47 13.91 26.58
N PHE A 685 3.56 13.35 26.03
CA PHE A 685 3.99 11.99 26.34
C PHE A 685 4.84 11.99 27.58
N VAL A 686 4.35 11.34 28.63
CA VAL A 686 4.91 11.35 29.96
C VAL A 686 5.22 9.94 30.46
N PRO A 687 6.17 9.76 31.40
CA PRO A 687 6.44 8.46 32.00
C PRO A 687 5.35 8.05 33.00
N GLU A 688 5.46 6.89 33.57
CA GLU A 688 4.63 6.45 34.70
C GLU A 688 4.77 7.40 35.90
N PRO A 689 3.74 7.50 36.76
CA PRO A 689 3.83 8.34 37.95
C PRO A 689 5.03 7.99 38.82
N GLY A 690 5.85 8.97 39.11
CA GLY A 690 7.08 8.81 39.89
C GLY A 690 8.28 8.30 39.11
N CYS A 691 8.15 8.08 37.81
CA CYS A 691 9.23 7.74 36.89
C CYS A 691 9.76 8.96 36.15
N LEU A 692 10.91 8.80 35.50
CA LEU A 692 11.51 9.74 34.56
C LEU A 692 11.36 9.21 33.14
N PHE A 693 11.22 10.13 32.17
CA PHE A 693 11.30 9.82 30.76
C PHE A 693 12.77 9.75 30.34
N PHE A 694 13.16 8.68 29.69
CA PHE A 694 14.50 8.48 29.18
C PHE A 694 14.42 8.21 27.68
N SER A 695 15.21 8.93 26.88
CA SER A 695 15.35 8.73 25.46
C SER A 695 16.81 8.43 25.11
N ALA A 696 17.03 7.47 24.21
CA ALA A 696 18.34 7.16 23.66
C ALA A 696 18.21 7.05 22.12
N ASP A 697 19.03 7.82 21.39
CA ASP A 697 18.97 7.94 19.94
C ASP A 697 20.34 7.66 19.31
N TYR A 698 20.36 6.93 18.19
CA TYR A 698 21.61 6.70 17.47
C TYR A 698 22.12 7.95 16.77
N SER A 699 23.37 8.30 17.03
CA SER A 699 24.01 9.45 16.38
C SER A 699 24.49 9.10 14.98
N GLN A 700 23.79 9.60 13.96
CA GLN A 700 24.16 9.50 12.54
C GLN A 700 24.37 8.04 12.05
N ILE A 701 23.54 7.11 12.47
CA ILE A 701 23.73 5.67 12.21
C ILE A 701 23.84 5.34 10.72
N GLU A 702 23.02 5.94 9.86
CA GLU A 702 23.03 5.71 8.41
C GLU A 702 24.39 6.11 7.77
N LEU A 703 25.01 7.22 8.23
CA LEU A 703 26.33 7.65 7.77
C LEU A 703 27.45 6.71 8.27
N ARG A 704 27.31 6.20 9.47
CA ARG A 704 28.25 5.22 10.03
C ARG A 704 28.18 3.88 9.30
N ILE A 705 26.98 3.44 8.94
CA ILE A 705 26.78 2.27 8.08
C ILE A 705 27.36 2.51 6.69
N MET A 706 27.18 3.69 6.09
CA MET A 706 27.79 4.04 4.82
C MET A 706 29.33 4.02 4.90
N ALA A 707 29.93 4.55 5.96
CA ALA A 707 31.37 4.49 6.20
C ALA A 707 31.88 3.04 6.29
N HIS A 708 31.11 2.17 6.95
CA HIS A 708 31.44 0.75 7.05
C HIS A 708 31.36 0.04 5.69
N LEU A 709 30.27 0.21 4.97
CA LEU A 709 30.01 -0.45 3.68
C LEU A 709 30.96 0.02 2.59
N SER A 710 31.17 1.32 2.45
CA SER A 710 32.09 1.89 1.46
C SER A 710 33.54 1.63 1.80
N GLY A 711 33.89 1.50 3.08
CA GLY A 711 35.28 1.42 3.53
C GLY A 711 36.08 2.70 3.21
N ASP A 712 35.42 3.86 3.11
CA ASP A 712 36.06 5.14 2.84
C ASP A 712 36.88 5.58 4.06
N GLU A 713 38.19 5.67 3.88
CA GLU A 713 39.15 5.99 4.96
C GLU A 713 38.89 7.37 5.56
N ASN A 714 38.63 8.37 4.73
CA ASN A 714 38.38 9.74 5.20
C ASN A 714 37.11 9.81 6.05
N MET A 715 36.07 9.08 5.65
CA MET A 715 34.82 9.01 6.41
C MET A 715 34.98 8.22 7.72
N ILE A 716 35.73 7.12 7.69
CA ILE A 716 36.05 6.30 8.87
C ILE A 716 36.88 7.11 9.88
N GLU A 717 37.91 7.81 9.42
CA GLU A 717 38.78 8.62 10.28
C GLU A 717 38.00 9.77 10.92
N ALA A 718 37.13 10.45 10.14
CA ALA A 718 36.28 11.53 10.66
C ALA A 718 35.37 11.03 11.82
N PHE A 719 34.77 9.83 11.71
CA PHE A 719 33.98 9.27 12.80
C PHE A 719 34.80 8.80 14.00
N ARG A 720 36.04 8.30 13.80
CA ARG A 720 36.90 7.85 14.89
C ARG A 720 37.46 9.02 15.70
N GLU A 721 37.73 10.12 15.05
CA GLU A 721 38.24 11.35 15.65
C GLU A 721 37.11 12.24 16.23
N GLY A 722 35.83 11.84 16.03
CA GLY A 722 34.69 12.59 16.53
C GLY A 722 34.41 13.87 15.77
N PHE A 723 34.89 14.01 14.53
CA PHE A 723 34.59 15.17 13.69
C PHE A 723 33.12 15.19 13.26
N ASP A 724 32.55 16.38 13.30
CA ASP A 724 31.22 16.62 12.74
C ASP A 724 31.28 16.65 11.21
N ILE A 725 30.91 15.52 10.57
CA ILE A 725 30.89 15.39 9.10
C ILE A 725 30.02 16.46 8.44
N HIS A 726 28.93 16.87 9.08
CA HIS A 726 28.06 17.91 8.54
C HIS A 726 28.73 19.30 8.59
N ALA A 727 29.44 19.58 9.68
CA ALA A 727 30.21 20.80 9.81
C ALA A 727 31.39 20.80 8.82
N ALA A 728 32.10 19.67 8.68
CA ALA A 728 33.19 19.53 7.72
C ALA A 728 32.70 19.69 6.26
N THR A 729 31.53 19.13 5.92
CA THR A 729 30.91 19.34 4.61
C THR A 729 30.50 20.80 4.42
N ALA A 730 29.91 21.45 5.42
CA ALA A 730 29.56 22.86 5.38
C ALA A 730 30.79 23.76 5.19
N ALA A 731 31.85 23.50 5.91
CA ALA A 731 33.11 24.24 5.78
C ALA A 731 33.63 24.23 4.35
N LYS A 732 33.57 23.08 3.68
CA LYS A 732 33.96 22.93 2.28
C LYS A 732 32.99 23.63 1.33
N ILE A 733 31.70 23.48 1.52
CA ILE A 733 30.65 24.11 0.69
C ILE A 733 30.80 25.63 0.68
N TRP A 734 30.96 26.23 1.86
CA TRP A 734 31.02 27.70 2.01
C TRP A 734 32.47 28.25 2.10
N HIS A 735 33.49 27.42 1.86
CA HIS A 735 34.91 27.80 1.91
C HIS A 735 35.33 28.51 3.22
N LYS A 736 34.90 27.91 4.36
CA LYS A 736 35.18 28.43 5.71
C LYS A 736 35.95 27.40 6.53
N GLU A 737 36.52 27.86 7.64
CA GLU A 737 37.00 26.93 8.67
C GLU A 737 35.83 26.28 9.39
N ILE A 738 36.02 25.05 9.90
CA ILE A 738 34.94 24.29 10.59
C ILE A 738 34.38 25.09 11.78
N ALA A 739 35.21 25.82 12.49
CA ALA A 739 34.80 26.66 13.63
C ALA A 739 33.89 27.84 13.25
N ASP A 740 33.92 28.28 11.98
CA ASP A 740 33.13 29.41 11.47
C ASP A 740 31.81 28.99 10.80
N VAL A 741 31.52 27.69 10.81
CA VAL A 741 30.28 27.14 10.23
C VAL A 741 29.09 27.48 11.12
N THR A 742 28.10 28.16 10.54
CA THR A 742 26.85 28.48 11.26
C THR A 742 25.94 27.27 11.42
N PRO A 743 25.04 27.24 12.44
CA PRO A 743 24.06 26.17 12.60
C PRO A 743 23.17 25.97 11.36
N GLU A 744 22.83 27.04 10.64
CA GLU A 744 22.04 26.95 9.41
C GLU A 744 22.82 26.29 8.26
N GLU A 745 24.08 26.64 8.07
CA GLU A 745 24.96 26.03 7.08
C GLU A 745 25.18 24.55 7.39
N ARG A 746 25.43 24.23 8.65
CA ARG A 746 25.50 22.83 9.10
C ARG A 746 24.21 22.05 8.81
N LYS A 747 23.03 22.67 9.05
CA LYS A 747 21.72 22.06 8.76
C LYS A 747 21.53 21.82 7.26
N LYS A 748 21.93 22.76 6.40
CA LYS A 748 21.91 22.61 4.94
C LYS A 748 22.86 21.51 4.48
N ALA A 749 24.08 21.48 5.01
CA ALA A 749 25.06 20.42 4.72
C ALA A 749 24.55 19.04 5.16
N LYS A 750 23.86 18.93 6.31
CA LYS A 750 23.20 17.71 6.74
C LYS A 750 22.20 17.22 5.68
N GLN A 751 21.40 18.13 5.14
CA GLN A 751 20.41 17.79 4.09
C GLN A 751 21.11 17.36 2.77
N ALA A 752 22.22 17.99 2.42
CA ALA A 752 23.01 17.63 1.25
C ALA A 752 23.64 16.24 1.41
N ASN A 753 24.30 15.97 2.54
CA ASN A 753 24.95 14.69 2.82
C ASN A 753 23.95 13.53 2.71
N PHE A 754 22.81 13.61 3.38
CA PHE A 754 21.77 12.60 3.27
C PHE A 754 21.22 12.49 1.84
N GLY A 755 20.97 13.62 1.18
CA GLY A 755 20.50 13.62 -0.20
C GLY A 755 21.46 12.89 -1.14
N ILE A 756 22.75 13.17 -1.05
CA ILE A 756 23.78 12.57 -1.91
C ILE A 756 23.90 11.07 -1.68
N ILE A 757 23.93 10.64 -0.41
CA ILE A 757 24.01 9.22 -0.05
C ILE A 757 22.79 8.46 -0.57
N TYR A 758 21.62 9.07 -0.58
CA TYR A 758 20.39 8.48 -1.12
C TYR A 758 20.24 8.64 -2.65
N GLY A 759 21.30 9.08 -3.34
CA GLY A 759 21.30 9.17 -4.79
C GLY A 759 20.44 10.30 -5.35
N ILE A 760 20.38 11.44 -4.67
CA ILE A 760 19.65 12.62 -5.16
C ILE A 760 20.27 13.10 -6.48
N THR A 761 19.42 13.50 -7.42
CA THR A 761 19.87 14.11 -8.67
C THR A 761 20.36 15.55 -8.43
N THR A 762 21.21 16.06 -9.32
CA THR A 762 21.65 17.47 -9.29
C THR A 762 20.47 18.43 -9.22
N TYR A 763 19.44 18.18 -10.02
CA TYR A 763 18.21 18.98 -10.01
C TYR A 763 17.46 18.90 -8.65
N GLY A 764 17.33 17.70 -8.10
CA GLY A 764 16.68 17.51 -6.80
C GLY A 764 17.43 18.20 -5.66
N LEU A 765 18.77 18.15 -5.67
CA LEU A 765 19.61 18.83 -4.68
C LEU A 765 19.49 20.36 -4.83
N ALA A 766 19.55 20.88 -6.06
CA ALA A 766 19.39 22.31 -6.35
C ALA A 766 18.04 22.84 -5.80
N GLN A 767 16.96 22.15 -6.08
CA GLN A 767 15.63 22.54 -5.56
C GLN A 767 15.57 22.48 -4.03
N ARG A 768 16.11 21.44 -3.42
CA ARG A 768 16.04 21.22 -1.97
C ARG A 768 16.85 22.27 -1.18
N MET A 769 17.97 22.70 -1.75
CA MET A 769 18.86 23.67 -1.11
C MET A 769 18.59 25.14 -1.53
N GLY A 770 17.77 25.35 -2.56
CA GLY A 770 17.51 26.68 -3.11
C GLY A 770 18.73 27.30 -3.81
N ILE A 771 19.60 26.45 -4.44
CA ILE A 771 20.80 26.82 -5.19
C ILE A 771 20.62 26.48 -6.67
N ASP A 772 21.55 26.97 -7.52
CA ASP A 772 21.48 26.64 -8.93
C ASP A 772 22.03 25.22 -9.24
N ASN A 773 21.72 24.69 -10.44
CA ASN A 773 22.15 23.37 -10.85
C ASN A 773 23.67 23.22 -10.96
N LYS A 774 24.40 24.30 -11.22
CA LYS A 774 25.86 24.26 -11.34
C LYS A 774 26.48 24.11 -9.95
N GLU A 775 26.00 24.89 -8.98
CA GLU A 775 26.40 24.77 -7.58
C GLU A 775 26.07 23.38 -7.01
N ALA A 776 24.87 22.87 -7.26
CA ALA A 776 24.48 21.55 -6.83
C ALA A 776 25.37 20.44 -7.42
N ARG A 777 25.77 20.58 -8.69
CA ARG A 777 26.71 19.65 -9.32
C ARG A 777 28.07 19.70 -8.67
N MET A 778 28.62 20.92 -8.44
CA MET A 778 29.93 21.09 -7.78
C MET A 778 29.91 20.47 -6.37
N LEU A 779 28.82 20.67 -5.61
CA LEU A 779 28.66 20.05 -4.29
C LEU A 779 28.73 18.53 -4.33
N ILE A 780 28.07 17.91 -5.30
CA ILE A 780 28.07 16.45 -5.47
C ILE A 780 29.51 15.99 -5.87
N GLU A 781 30.18 16.70 -6.77
CA GLU A 781 31.53 16.39 -7.21
C GLU A 781 32.53 16.55 -6.05
N ASP A 782 32.46 17.61 -5.28
CA ASP A 782 33.31 17.86 -4.11
C ASP A 782 33.07 16.81 -3.00
N TYR A 783 31.83 16.44 -2.77
CA TYR A 783 31.51 15.35 -1.83
C TYR A 783 32.18 14.05 -2.23
N PHE A 784 32.07 13.64 -3.48
CA PHE A 784 32.70 12.41 -3.98
C PHE A 784 34.24 12.53 -4.16
N THR A 785 34.77 13.72 -4.28
CA THR A 785 36.22 13.96 -4.22
C THR A 785 36.75 13.77 -2.80
N THR A 786 35.92 14.15 -1.80
CA THR A 786 36.27 13.95 -0.40
C THR A 786 36.11 12.50 0.04
N PHE A 787 35.07 11.83 -0.46
CA PHE A 787 34.72 10.45 -0.10
C PHE A 787 34.63 9.56 -1.36
N PRO A 788 35.79 9.27 -2.01
CA PRO A 788 35.78 8.59 -3.31
C PRO A 788 35.27 7.15 -3.27
N LYS A 789 35.44 6.45 -2.13
CA LYS A 789 34.96 5.07 -1.98
C LYS A 789 33.45 5.01 -1.76
N VAL A 790 32.85 6.09 -1.30
CA VAL A 790 31.36 6.17 -1.23
C VAL A 790 30.77 6.09 -2.63
N LYS A 791 31.32 6.85 -3.59
CA LYS A 791 30.88 6.79 -4.99
C LYS A 791 31.08 5.39 -5.59
N ALA A 792 32.25 4.81 -5.35
CA ALA A 792 32.56 3.46 -5.84
C ALA A 792 31.61 2.42 -5.27
N TYR A 793 31.30 2.48 -3.99
CA TYR A 793 30.29 1.63 -3.35
C TYR A 793 28.91 1.80 -3.97
N MET A 794 28.44 3.02 -4.20
CA MET A 794 27.13 3.26 -4.80
C MET A 794 27.01 2.63 -6.19
N GLU A 795 28.03 2.73 -7.02
CA GLU A 795 28.06 2.08 -8.35
C GLU A 795 28.13 0.56 -8.23
N GLN A 796 28.93 0.05 -7.30
CA GLN A 796 29.01 -1.39 -7.00
C GLN A 796 27.68 -1.95 -6.53
N ALA A 797 26.97 -1.28 -5.62
CA ALA A 797 25.68 -1.70 -5.11
C ALA A 797 24.63 -1.83 -6.23
N LYS A 798 24.61 -0.89 -7.19
CA LYS A 798 23.76 -0.97 -8.37
C LYS A 798 24.10 -2.17 -9.24
N GLU A 799 25.39 -2.40 -9.48
CA GLU A 799 25.84 -3.51 -10.34
C GLU A 799 25.58 -4.87 -9.68
N GLU A 800 25.83 -5.01 -8.39
CA GLU A 800 25.47 -6.21 -7.64
C GLU A 800 23.97 -6.49 -7.67
N ALA A 801 23.15 -5.43 -7.51
CA ALA A 801 21.71 -5.56 -7.60
C ALA A 801 21.24 -5.99 -9.00
N ARG A 802 21.91 -5.53 -10.07
CA ARG A 802 21.61 -5.98 -11.44
C ARG A 802 21.92 -7.46 -11.66
N GLN A 803 22.97 -7.96 -11.03
CA GLN A 803 23.40 -9.35 -11.14
C GLN A 803 22.57 -10.28 -10.27
N LYS A 804 22.26 -9.88 -9.01
CA LYS A 804 21.57 -10.72 -8.02
C LYS A 804 20.04 -10.59 -8.08
N GLY A 805 19.53 -9.48 -8.62
CA GLY A 805 18.09 -9.14 -8.58
C GLY A 805 17.63 -8.55 -7.24
N TYR A 806 18.51 -8.39 -6.26
CA TYR A 806 18.20 -7.84 -4.93
C TYR A 806 19.37 -7.06 -4.34
N ALA A 807 19.06 -6.21 -3.36
CA ALA A 807 20.03 -5.59 -2.46
C ALA A 807 19.97 -6.28 -1.09
N GLU A 808 21.12 -6.41 -0.40
CA GLU A 808 21.26 -7.17 0.84
C GLU A 808 21.86 -6.31 1.96
N THR A 809 21.35 -6.45 3.19
CA THR A 809 21.85 -5.77 4.38
C THR A 809 23.05 -6.49 5.00
N LEU A 810 23.67 -5.88 6.02
CA LEU A 810 24.74 -6.50 6.82
C LEU A 810 24.33 -7.82 7.49
N PHE A 811 23.04 -8.03 7.68
CA PHE A 811 22.48 -9.21 8.38
C PHE A 811 21.76 -10.15 7.41
N GLY A 812 21.94 -9.99 6.09
CA GLY A 812 21.36 -10.89 5.09
C GLY A 812 19.91 -10.61 4.73
N ARG A 813 19.31 -9.52 5.19
CA ARG A 813 17.97 -9.10 4.75
C ARG A 813 18.02 -8.69 3.29
N ARG A 814 17.07 -9.18 2.48
CA ARG A 814 17.03 -8.90 1.04
C ARG A 814 15.85 -8.01 0.69
N ARG A 815 16.11 -7.07 -0.20
CA ARG A 815 15.09 -6.32 -0.91
C ARG A 815 15.17 -6.62 -2.39
N TYR A 816 14.16 -7.26 -2.93
CA TYR A 816 14.11 -7.62 -4.35
C TYR A 816 13.86 -6.38 -5.21
N LEU A 817 14.56 -6.30 -6.35
CA LEU A 817 14.56 -5.13 -7.25
C LEU A 817 14.29 -5.57 -8.69
N PRO A 818 13.07 -6.04 -9.00
CA PRO A 818 12.74 -6.55 -10.34
C PRO A 818 12.94 -5.50 -11.45
N ASP A 819 12.80 -4.22 -11.10
CA ASP A 819 12.92 -3.10 -12.04
C ASP A 819 14.35 -2.60 -12.25
N ILE A 820 15.37 -3.22 -11.67
CA ILE A 820 16.75 -2.74 -11.70
C ILE A 820 17.33 -2.70 -13.13
N ASN A 821 16.83 -3.56 -14.02
CA ASN A 821 17.22 -3.65 -15.42
C ASN A 821 16.17 -3.06 -16.39
N SER A 822 15.18 -2.33 -15.88
CA SER A 822 14.12 -1.71 -16.70
C SER A 822 14.70 -0.77 -17.76
N LYS A 823 14.15 -0.84 -18.97
CA LYS A 823 14.50 0.10 -20.06
C LYS A 823 14.00 1.52 -19.77
N ASN A 824 12.95 1.66 -18.96
CA ASN A 824 12.44 2.95 -18.52
C ASN A 824 13.39 3.59 -17.51
N GLY A 825 14.04 4.69 -17.89
CA GLY A 825 15.04 5.39 -17.06
C GLY A 825 14.49 5.87 -15.71
N THR A 826 13.22 6.24 -15.63
CA THR A 826 12.59 6.69 -14.36
C THR A 826 12.39 5.52 -13.41
N VAL A 827 11.85 4.41 -13.90
CA VAL A 827 11.63 3.17 -13.14
C VAL A 827 12.97 2.59 -12.70
N ARG A 828 13.91 2.42 -13.62
CA ARG A 828 15.26 1.97 -13.31
C ARG A 828 15.95 2.87 -12.28
N GLY A 829 15.87 4.19 -12.42
CA GLY A 829 16.47 5.13 -11.48
C GLY A 829 15.87 5.02 -10.07
N PHE A 830 14.60 4.65 -9.94
CA PHE A 830 13.98 4.34 -8.64
C PHE A 830 14.56 3.05 -8.04
N ALA A 831 14.68 1.99 -8.83
CA ALA A 831 15.28 0.72 -8.39
C ALA A 831 16.79 0.90 -8.03
N GLU A 832 17.53 1.68 -8.81
CA GLU A 832 18.94 2.01 -8.52
C GLU A 832 19.12 2.76 -7.18
N ARG A 833 18.22 3.70 -6.87
CA ARG A 833 18.21 4.35 -5.54
C ARG A 833 17.90 3.36 -4.42
N ASN A 834 16.96 2.45 -4.63
CA ASN A 834 16.67 1.40 -3.66
C ASN A 834 17.85 0.43 -3.48
N ALA A 835 18.61 0.13 -4.53
CA ALA A 835 19.81 -0.69 -4.43
C ALA A 835 20.89 -0.07 -3.50
N ILE A 836 20.96 1.26 -3.45
CA ILE A 836 21.88 1.99 -2.56
C ILE A 836 21.30 2.08 -1.15
N ASN A 837 20.01 2.42 -1.03
CA ASN A 837 19.38 2.78 0.25
C ASN A 837 19.01 1.56 1.09
N ALA A 838 18.56 0.47 0.47
CA ALA A 838 18.08 -0.70 1.20
C ALA A 838 19.15 -1.35 2.10
N PRO A 839 20.41 -1.51 1.69
CA PRO A 839 21.46 -2.00 2.58
C PRO A 839 21.68 -1.12 3.81
N ILE A 840 21.57 0.20 3.67
CA ILE A 840 21.80 1.16 4.77
C ILE A 840 20.62 1.14 5.73
N GLN A 841 19.41 1.42 5.23
CA GLN A 841 18.19 1.52 6.05
C GLN A 841 17.81 0.18 6.68
N GLY A 842 18.01 -0.92 5.94
CA GLY A 842 17.73 -2.24 6.48
C GLY A 842 18.74 -2.66 7.55
N SER A 843 20.03 -2.34 7.38
CA SER A 843 21.04 -2.60 8.43
C SER A 843 20.79 -1.77 9.69
N GLU A 844 20.38 -0.51 9.55
CA GLU A 844 19.94 0.33 10.67
C GLU A 844 18.78 -0.31 11.42
N ALA A 845 17.75 -0.75 10.68
CA ALA A 845 16.59 -1.42 11.27
C ALA A 845 16.97 -2.70 12.02
N ASP A 846 17.88 -3.49 11.48
CA ASP A 846 18.38 -4.69 12.14
C ASP A 846 19.21 -4.38 13.39
N ILE A 847 20.06 -3.34 13.34
CA ILE A 847 20.88 -2.91 14.49
C ILE A 847 20.00 -2.47 15.66
N ILE A 848 18.97 -1.65 15.41
CA ILE A 848 18.07 -1.22 16.49
C ILE A 848 17.25 -2.38 17.06
N LYS A 849 16.80 -3.33 16.24
CA LYS A 849 16.13 -4.55 16.69
C LYS A 849 17.02 -5.38 17.61
N ILE A 850 18.30 -5.57 17.26
CA ILE A 850 19.28 -6.26 18.09
C ILE A 850 19.47 -5.54 19.42
N ALA A 851 19.59 -4.22 19.41
CA ALA A 851 19.68 -3.42 20.64
C ALA A 851 18.44 -3.62 21.54
N MET A 852 17.23 -3.52 20.96
CA MET A 852 15.96 -3.74 21.68
C MET A 852 15.91 -5.11 22.36
N ILE A 853 16.27 -6.17 21.62
CA ILE A 853 16.30 -7.54 22.14
C ILE A 853 17.27 -7.67 23.32
N ARG A 854 18.50 -7.16 23.18
CA ARG A 854 19.53 -7.26 24.23
C ARG A 854 19.17 -6.42 25.48
N ILE A 855 18.65 -5.21 25.30
CA ILE A 855 18.17 -4.37 26.39
C ILE A 855 17.06 -5.09 27.16
N TRP A 856 16.06 -5.62 26.47
CA TRP A 856 14.96 -6.35 27.07
C TRP A 856 15.41 -7.62 27.84
N GLN A 857 16.35 -8.39 27.26
CA GLN A 857 16.93 -9.56 27.93
C GLN A 857 17.70 -9.16 29.19
N ARG A 858 18.49 -8.09 29.15
CA ARG A 858 19.22 -7.57 30.33
C ARG A 858 18.28 -7.03 31.39
N PHE A 859 17.23 -6.32 31.00
CA PHE A 859 16.23 -5.84 31.97
C PHE A 859 15.59 -7.01 32.71
N LYS A 860 15.29 -8.11 32.04
CA LYS A 860 14.77 -9.32 32.69
C LYS A 860 15.80 -10.02 33.59
N ALA A 861 17.00 -10.24 33.05
CA ALA A 861 18.06 -10.92 33.79
C ALA A 861 18.50 -10.15 35.06
N GLU A 862 18.49 -8.82 34.98
CA GLU A 862 18.90 -7.94 36.05
C GLU A 862 17.73 -7.44 36.92
N ASN A 863 16.50 -7.95 36.70
CA ASN A 863 15.28 -7.58 37.43
C ASN A 863 15.01 -6.07 37.45
N ILE A 864 15.24 -5.38 36.32
CA ILE A 864 14.89 -3.97 36.08
C ILE A 864 13.38 -3.85 35.92
N ARG A 865 12.77 -2.94 36.71
CA ARG A 865 11.32 -2.64 36.66
C ARG A 865 10.95 -1.61 35.62
N SER A 866 11.91 -0.78 35.24
CA SER A 866 11.77 0.22 34.18
C SER A 866 11.40 -0.44 32.85
N LYS A 867 10.67 0.30 32.00
CA LYS A 867 10.04 -0.26 30.82
C LYS A 867 10.48 0.47 29.56
N MET A 868 10.77 -0.27 28.49
CA MET A 868 10.81 0.25 27.13
C MET A 868 9.36 0.46 26.68
N ILE A 869 9.03 1.65 26.15
CA ILE A 869 7.65 2.03 25.86
C ILE A 869 7.42 2.43 24.40
N LEU A 870 8.45 2.94 23.69
CA LEU A 870 8.34 3.39 22.32
C LEU A 870 9.64 3.19 21.55
N GLN A 871 9.51 2.91 20.26
CA GLN A 871 10.58 2.96 19.28
C GLN A 871 10.14 3.89 18.14
N VAL A 872 10.95 4.90 17.81
CA VAL A 872 10.66 5.90 16.77
C VAL A 872 11.91 6.11 15.92
N HIS A 873 11.94 5.57 14.71
CA HIS A 873 13.09 5.59 13.80
C HIS A 873 14.34 4.93 14.43
N ASP A 874 15.31 5.72 14.84
CA ASP A 874 16.58 5.33 15.48
C ASP A 874 16.61 5.60 17.01
N GLU A 875 15.45 5.98 17.58
CA GLU A 875 15.26 6.35 18.98
C GLU A 875 14.50 5.28 19.76
N LEU A 876 14.96 4.99 20.99
CA LEU A 876 14.28 4.15 21.97
C LEU A 876 13.88 4.98 23.19
N ASN A 877 12.64 4.82 23.65
CA ASN A 877 12.06 5.58 24.74
C ASN A 877 11.65 4.68 25.90
N PHE A 878 11.89 5.14 27.13
CA PHE A 878 11.70 4.38 28.34
C PHE A 878 10.98 5.19 29.42
N SER A 879 10.22 4.50 30.26
CA SER A 879 9.72 4.98 31.53
C SER A 879 10.58 4.37 32.66
N VAL A 880 11.32 5.19 33.39
CA VAL A 880 12.40 4.74 34.26
C VAL A 880 12.20 5.18 35.70
N TYR A 881 12.26 4.22 36.63
CA TYR A 881 12.27 4.51 38.06
C TYR A 881 13.53 5.29 38.45
N PRO A 882 13.44 6.36 39.26
CA PRO A 882 14.60 7.17 39.62
C PRO A 882 15.78 6.40 40.22
N GLU A 883 15.49 5.36 41.00
CA GLU A 883 16.51 4.49 41.62
C GLU A 883 17.23 3.57 40.61
N GLU A 884 16.67 3.37 39.43
CA GLU A 884 17.27 2.56 38.36
C GLU A 884 17.99 3.42 37.30
N LYS A 885 17.94 4.75 37.41
CA LYS A 885 18.39 5.72 36.40
C LYS A 885 19.78 5.39 35.85
N GLU A 886 20.81 5.34 36.70
CA GLU A 886 22.20 5.13 36.25
C GLU A 886 22.39 3.74 35.62
N ARG A 887 21.68 2.75 36.18
CA ARG A 887 21.77 1.37 35.70
C ARG A 887 21.11 1.19 34.33
N VAL A 888 19.90 1.77 34.11
CA VAL A 888 19.18 1.74 32.87
C VAL A 888 19.96 2.47 31.77
N GLU A 889 20.44 3.70 32.03
CA GLU A 889 21.26 4.45 31.09
C GLU A 889 22.48 3.64 30.65
N LYS A 890 23.20 3.06 31.59
CA LYS A 890 24.37 2.23 31.29
C LYS A 890 24.00 1.03 30.42
N ILE A 891 22.95 0.28 30.76
CA ILE A 891 22.52 -0.89 30.00
C ILE A 891 22.14 -0.48 28.57
N VAL A 892 21.31 0.56 28.45
CA VAL A 892 20.79 0.99 27.13
C VAL A 892 21.93 1.46 26.23
N LEU A 893 22.84 2.30 26.73
CA LEU A 893 23.96 2.79 25.95
C LEU A 893 24.96 1.67 25.60
N GLU A 894 25.25 0.76 26.50
CA GLU A 894 26.12 -0.39 26.25
C GLU A 894 25.54 -1.28 25.11
N GLU A 895 24.25 -1.61 25.17
CA GLU A 895 23.64 -2.50 24.21
C GLU A 895 23.38 -1.82 22.86
N MET A 896 23.01 -0.53 22.83
CA MET A 896 22.92 0.23 21.58
C MET A 896 24.28 0.36 20.89
N GLN A 897 25.31 0.79 21.61
CA GLN A 897 26.65 0.97 21.05
C GLN A 897 27.32 -0.36 20.70
N GLY A 898 26.98 -1.43 21.42
CA GLY A 898 27.48 -2.78 21.22
C GLY A 898 26.64 -3.66 20.28
N ALA A 899 25.54 -3.15 19.71
CA ALA A 899 24.60 -3.96 18.92
C ALA A 899 25.25 -4.60 17.68
N CYS A 900 26.17 -3.88 17.04
CA CYS A 900 26.91 -4.37 15.89
C CYS A 900 28.34 -3.82 15.89
N GLN A 901 29.29 -4.61 15.36
CA GLN A 901 30.67 -4.17 15.20
C GLN A 901 30.88 -3.62 13.78
N LEU A 902 30.98 -2.30 13.68
CA LEU A 902 31.31 -1.61 12.44
C LEU A 902 32.80 -1.20 12.41
N LYS A 903 33.31 -0.74 11.26
CA LYS A 903 34.63 -0.12 11.10
C LYS A 903 34.75 1.23 11.84
N VAL A 904 33.62 1.80 12.21
CA VAL A 904 33.47 3.02 13.00
C VAL A 904 32.68 2.73 14.27
N PRO A 905 32.88 3.46 15.37
CA PRO A 905 32.09 3.24 16.58
C PRO A 905 30.62 3.58 16.32
N LEU A 906 29.69 2.77 16.86
CA LEU A 906 28.31 3.17 17.04
C LEU A 906 28.25 4.06 18.29
N THR A 907 27.59 5.21 18.18
CA THR A 907 27.35 6.11 19.31
C THR A 907 25.87 6.37 19.45
N ALA A 908 25.40 6.43 20.68
CA ALA A 908 24.05 6.80 21.01
C ALA A 908 24.08 7.99 22.00
N ASP A 909 23.25 8.97 21.76
CA ASP A 909 23.03 10.12 22.62
C ASP A 909 21.84 9.79 23.54
N ALA A 910 21.92 10.25 24.78
CA ALA A 910 20.90 9.96 25.80
C ALA A 910 20.43 11.24 26.48
N GLY A 911 19.13 11.32 26.78
CA GLY A 911 18.54 12.45 27.46
C GLY A 911 17.49 12.02 28.49
N TRP A 912 17.27 12.90 29.47
CA TRP A 912 16.34 12.70 30.57
C TRP A 912 15.39 13.87 30.72
N GLY A 913 14.14 13.58 31.04
CA GLY A 913 13.14 14.62 31.27
C GLY A 913 11.90 14.12 31.99
N ASN A 914 10.93 15.00 32.16
CA ASN A 914 9.61 14.66 32.67
C ASN A 914 8.62 14.30 31.55
N ASN A 915 9.03 14.48 30.32
CA ASN A 915 8.26 14.18 29.12
C ASN A 915 9.22 13.90 27.96
N TRP A 916 8.68 13.44 26.84
CA TRP A 916 9.45 13.08 25.67
C TRP A 916 10.26 14.28 25.08
N LEU A 917 9.70 15.48 25.08
CA LEU A 917 10.42 16.65 24.53
C LEU A 917 11.65 17.01 25.37
N GLU A 918 11.55 16.95 26.70
CA GLU A 918 12.68 17.27 27.57
C GLU A 918 13.81 16.23 27.50
N ALA A 919 13.45 14.98 27.17
CA ALA A 919 14.39 13.88 27.08
C ALA A 919 15.05 13.73 25.71
N HIS A 920 14.62 14.46 24.66
CA HIS A 920 15.11 14.32 23.28
C HIS A 920 16.07 15.43 22.84
#